data_d3ad5abaf35cc904087f1d980367fc67
#
_entry.id   d3ad5abaf35cc904087f1d980367fc67
#
_cell.length_a   1.000
_cell.length_b   1.000
_cell.length_c   1.000
_cell.angle_alpha   90.00
_cell.angle_beta   90.00
_cell.angle_gamma   90.00
#
_symmetry.space_group_name_H-M   'P 1'
#
loop_
_entity.id
_entity.type
_entity.pdbx_description
1 polymer ?
#
loop_
_entity_poly.entity_id
_entity_poly.type
_entity_poly.pdbx_seq_one_letter_code
_entity_poly.pdbx_strand_id
1 'polypeptide(L)'
;MPVTLSVLVQTPAHSGIGGPLTYLSEEALPLGTLVRVPLGQRELLGIVWDGAPEAASQGDAALRLRSITGVLQPLPVLNPAWQALIRFTARYYQRSEGEVALAALPPSLREISPEQLTRKLKRKKPTPKGLTQSGDLGAVALSAMDTEPRPPSGLALTSEQEEVLKQIQEQKGPFLLFGSTGSGKTEVYLQAVQRLLQAEPMAQALVMVPEINLTPQLEQRFRQRFEPWLGAGCVVAMHSGMTPAQRLNSWLSAHSGHARMVLGTRMAVLASLPHLRLIVVDEEHDPSYKQQEGARYSARDLAIYRGQLEGAKVVLGSATPSLESWHHSQPASEGQPAGRYVRLHMPSRMGQSALPLVRRVDMNRQPRRTVFSGVLLDAMRERIGLGQQILVLLNRRGYAPVLHCPSCHWKSQCPHCSAFQVFHKLDRSLRCHHCSFALAVPRACPECGDTDVRPMGRGTEQLEELLAAHLEGVRRPDGAAPRIARIDADSTRAKGALEAQLAQVHAGEIDVLVGTQMIAKGHDFRRVSLVAALDTDGALFSSDFRAPERLFSLLMQAGGRAGRDAQWSQQDGHACEMWIQTHYPQHPLFETLKRHDYPAFAQDQLKEREQAGMPPYSFQALLRAEARTQEAAQAFLQAVAEAALQLPGAERLTLYPPVPLTIQKVAQVERAQLLIEGVSRTALQQFLTAWQPVLRSARTQHRAVLRWAIDVDPLVI
;
A
#
# COMPACT_ATOMS: atom_id res chain seq x y z
N MET A 1 -17.71 -21.54 -41.06
CA MET A 1 -18.10 -22.36 -39.89
C MET A 1 -17.77 -21.60 -38.63
N PRO A 2 -18.63 -21.58 -37.65
CA PRO A 2 -18.29 -20.90 -36.39
C PRO A 2 -17.04 -21.52 -35.76
N VAL A 3 -16.18 -20.68 -35.21
CA VAL A 3 -14.93 -21.07 -34.54
C VAL A 3 -15.19 -21.12 -33.04
N THR A 4 -14.59 -22.08 -32.36
CA THR A 4 -14.65 -22.18 -30.90
C THR A 4 -13.57 -21.28 -30.28
N LEU A 5 -13.96 -20.48 -29.27
CA LEU A 5 -13.08 -19.62 -28.51
C LEU A 5 -13.08 -20.03 -27.03
N SER A 6 -11.93 -20.06 -26.43
CA SER A 6 -11.79 -20.14 -24.96
C SER A 6 -11.83 -18.73 -24.40
N VAL A 7 -12.70 -18.45 -23.41
CA VAL A 7 -12.92 -17.10 -22.88
C VAL A 7 -12.89 -17.13 -21.36
N LEU A 8 -11.99 -16.34 -20.74
CA LEU A 8 -12.00 -16.08 -19.31
C LEU A 8 -13.17 -15.19 -18.95
N VAL A 9 -13.94 -15.59 -17.96
CA VAL A 9 -15.05 -14.84 -17.36
C VAL A 9 -14.88 -14.75 -15.85
N GLN A 10 -15.57 -13.82 -15.22
CA GLN A 10 -15.64 -13.78 -13.77
C GLN A 10 -16.59 -14.88 -13.28
N THR A 11 -16.04 -15.91 -12.67
CA THR A 11 -16.79 -16.96 -12.00
C THR A 11 -16.90 -16.67 -10.50
N PRO A 12 -17.95 -17.14 -9.79
CA PRO A 12 -18.01 -17.03 -8.34
C PRO A 12 -16.79 -17.69 -7.68
N ALA A 13 -16.30 -17.09 -6.61
CA ALA A 13 -15.22 -17.67 -5.81
C ALA A 13 -15.63 -19.08 -5.36
N HIS A 14 -14.75 -20.05 -5.50
CA HIS A 14 -14.97 -21.47 -5.15
C HIS A 14 -16.02 -22.21 -6.00
N SER A 15 -16.40 -21.69 -7.17
CA SER A 15 -17.36 -22.38 -8.07
C SER A 15 -16.84 -23.68 -8.70
N GLY A 16 -15.57 -24.02 -8.49
CA GLY A 16 -14.93 -25.15 -9.17
C GLY A 16 -14.55 -24.90 -10.64
N ILE A 17 -15.07 -23.84 -11.25
CA ILE A 17 -14.74 -23.41 -12.61
C ILE A 17 -13.49 -22.53 -12.54
N GLY A 18 -12.33 -23.15 -12.72
CA GLY A 18 -11.05 -22.47 -12.62
C GLY A 18 -10.48 -21.95 -13.94
N GLY A 19 -10.95 -22.49 -15.06
CA GLY A 19 -10.45 -22.24 -16.41
C GLY A 19 -11.37 -21.38 -17.29
N PRO A 20 -10.95 -21.12 -18.55
CA PRO A 20 -11.78 -20.44 -19.54
C PRO A 20 -12.98 -21.30 -19.97
N LEU A 21 -14.11 -20.63 -20.28
CA LEU A 21 -15.29 -21.24 -20.83
C LEU A 21 -15.25 -21.23 -22.36
N THR A 22 -15.92 -22.22 -23.00
CA THR A 22 -15.97 -22.33 -24.48
C THR A 22 -17.18 -21.60 -25.03
N TYR A 23 -16.96 -20.76 -26.04
CA TYR A 23 -17.98 -20.03 -26.79
C TYR A 23 -17.79 -20.18 -28.30
N LEU A 24 -18.82 -19.90 -29.09
CA LEU A 24 -18.76 -19.84 -30.54
C LEU A 24 -18.54 -18.39 -31.00
N SER A 25 -17.80 -18.20 -32.08
CA SER A 25 -17.57 -16.92 -32.78
C SER A 25 -17.70 -17.13 -34.28
N GLU A 26 -18.14 -16.11 -35.01
CA GLU A 26 -18.19 -16.13 -36.48
C GLU A 26 -16.77 -16.10 -37.08
N GLU A 27 -15.81 -15.48 -36.37
CA GLU A 27 -14.43 -15.36 -36.79
C GLU A 27 -13.46 -15.72 -35.68
N ALA A 28 -12.23 -16.08 -36.04
CA ALA A 28 -11.15 -16.31 -35.10
C ALA A 28 -10.67 -14.97 -34.50
N LEU A 29 -10.68 -14.87 -33.18
CA LEU A 29 -10.23 -13.66 -32.48
C LEU A 29 -8.86 -13.91 -31.82
N PRO A 30 -7.94 -12.90 -31.87
CA PRO A 30 -6.65 -13.01 -31.21
C PRO A 30 -6.79 -13.16 -29.70
N LEU A 31 -5.84 -13.85 -29.06
CA LEU A 31 -5.73 -13.93 -27.59
C LEU A 31 -5.62 -12.53 -26.98
N GLY A 32 -6.29 -12.31 -25.87
CA GLY A 32 -6.36 -11.00 -25.22
C GLY A 32 -7.45 -10.07 -25.75
N THR A 33 -8.24 -10.51 -26.76
CA THR A 33 -9.40 -9.74 -27.23
C THR A 33 -10.47 -9.66 -26.16
N LEU A 34 -11.03 -8.48 -25.92
CA LEU A 34 -12.14 -8.25 -25.01
C LEU A 34 -13.46 -8.51 -25.72
N VAL A 35 -14.28 -9.41 -25.17
CA VAL A 35 -15.56 -9.86 -25.76
C VAL A 35 -16.71 -9.76 -24.77
N ARG A 36 -17.93 -9.75 -25.30
CA ARG A 36 -19.16 -9.91 -24.52
C ARG A 36 -19.64 -11.34 -24.68
N VAL A 37 -19.98 -11.98 -23.56
CA VAL A 37 -20.42 -13.37 -23.55
C VAL A 37 -21.63 -13.56 -22.64
N PRO A 38 -22.58 -14.41 -23.01
CA PRO A 38 -23.72 -14.76 -22.18
C PRO A 38 -23.32 -15.80 -21.13
N LEU A 39 -23.58 -15.54 -19.84
CA LEU A 39 -23.45 -16.50 -18.76
C LEU A 39 -24.76 -16.55 -17.95
N GLY A 40 -25.51 -17.66 -18.07
CA GLY A 40 -26.87 -17.72 -17.57
C GLY A 40 -27.78 -16.74 -18.31
N GLN A 41 -28.42 -15.84 -17.57
CA GLN A 41 -29.27 -14.76 -18.10
C GLN A 41 -28.54 -13.42 -18.19
N ARG A 42 -27.24 -13.37 -17.86
CA ARG A 42 -26.44 -12.12 -17.83
C ARG A 42 -25.45 -12.11 -18.96
N GLU A 43 -25.18 -10.92 -19.47
CA GLU A 43 -24.06 -10.67 -20.35
C GLU A 43 -22.86 -10.19 -19.51
N LEU A 44 -21.70 -10.81 -19.72
CA LEU A 44 -20.47 -10.50 -18.98
C LEU A 44 -19.36 -10.09 -19.94
N LEU A 45 -18.40 -9.32 -19.41
CA LEU A 45 -17.12 -9.11 -20.06
C LEU A 45 -16.29 -10.39 -19.97
N GLY A 46 -15.74 -10.83 -21.10
CA GLY A 46 -14.80 -11.93 -21.21
C GLY A 46 -13.51 -11.50 -21.91
N ILE A 47 -12.49 -12.31 -21.78
CA ILE A 47 -11.19 -12.13 -22.45
C ILE A 47 -10.90 -13.43 -23.20
N VAL A 48 -10.67 -13.35 -24.52
CA VAL A 48 -10.21 -14.50 -25.32
C VAL A 48 -8.87 -14.97 -24.77
N TRP A 49 -8.81 -16.25 -24.42
CA TRP A 49 -7.69 -16.80 -23.66
C TRP A 49 -7.19 -18.09 -24.27
N ASP A 50 -5.92 -18.42 -23.96
CA ASP A 50 -5.33 -19.69 -24.32
C ASP A 50 -5.76 -20.78 -23.31
N GLY A 51 -6.26 -21.86 -23.77
CA GLY A 51 -6.66 -23.03 -23.00
C GLY A 51 -7.34 -24.05 -23.90
N ALA A 52 -7.00 -25.31 -23.75
CA ALA A 52 -7.81 -26.35 -24.36
C ALA A 52 -9.22 -26.26 -23.76
N PRO A 53 -10.28 -26.23 -24.58
CA PRO A 53 -11.62 -26.37 -24.04
C PRO A 53 -11.64 -27.64 -23.18
N GLU A 54 -12.14 -27.57 -21.95
CA GLU A 54 -12.42 -28.77 -21.18
C GLU A 54 -13.26 -29.69 -22.10
N ALA A 55 -12.68 -30.82 -22.49
CA ALA A 55 -13.38 -31.78 -23.30
C ALA A 55 -14.64 -32.16 -22.50
N ALA A 56 -15.80 -31.85 -23.04
CA ALA A 56 -17.06 -32.32 -22.49
C ALA A 56 -16.89 -33.82 -22.27
N SER A 57 -16.91 -34.23 -21.00
CA SER A 57 -16.87 -35.66 -20.64
C SER A 57 -17.93 -36.34 -21.47
N GLN A 58 -17.53 -37.36 -22.24
CA GLN A 58 -18.42 -38.16 -23.09
C GLN A 58 -19.51 -38.75 -22.19
N GLY A 59 -20.67 -38.12 -22.12
CA GLY A 59 -21.78 -38.65 -21.33
C GLY A 59 -22.97 -37.70 -21.11
N ASP A 60 -22.82 -36.40 -21.23
CA ASP A 60 -23.96 -35.50 -21.05
C ASP A 60 -24.40 -34.84 -22.36
N ALA A 61 -25.74 -34.82 -22.53
CA ALA A 61 -26.47 -34.30 -23.70
C ALA A 61 -25.80 -33.08 -24.30
N ALA A 62 -25.62 -33.06 -25.62
CA ALA A 62 -24.92 -32.04 -26.43
C ALA A 62 -25.10 -30.65 -25.85
N LEU A 63 -24.12 -30.19 -25.04
CA LEU A 63 -24.05 -28.82 -24.50
C LEU A 63 -24.06 -27.88 -25.69
N ARG A 64 -25.18 -27.18 -25.92
CA ARG A 64 -25.27 -26.15 -26.98
C ARG A 64 -24.37 -25.01 -26.57
N LEU A 65 -23.19 -24.96 -27.21
CA LEU A 65 -22.28 -23.82 -27.06
C LEU A 65 -23.01 -22.53 -27.44
N ARG A 66 -22.84 -21.50 -26.65
CA ARG A 66 -23.42 -20.17 -26.91
C ARG A 66 -22.43 -19.34 -27.71
N SER A 67 -22.94 -18.48 -28.58
CA SER A 67 -22.11 -17.51 -29.31
C SER A 67 -21.75 -16.33 -28.40
N ILE A 68 -20.60 -15.72 -28.68
CA ILE A 68 -20.27 -14.38 -28.14
C ILE A 68 -21.31 -13.39 -28.64
N THR A 69 -21.61 -12.36 -27.84
CA THR A 69 -22.61 -11.32 -28.20
C THR A 69 -21.99 -10.07 -28.78
N GLY A 70 -20.68 -9.91 -28.66
CA GLY A 70 -19.98 -8.77 -29.24
C GLY A 70 -18.49 -8.73 -28.94
N VAL A 71 -17.76 -7.97 -29.71
CA VAL A 71 -16.34 -7.67 -29.54
C VAL A 71 -16.17 -6.20 -29.18
N LEU A 72 -15.33 -5.87 -28.20
CA LEU A 72 -15.08 -4.51 -27.76
C LEU A 72 -14.04 -3.80 -28.67
N GLN A 73 -14.43 -3.62 -29.94
CA GLN A 73 -13.62 -2.83 -30.87
C GLN A 73 -13.88 -1.34 -30.67
N PRO A 74 -12.88 -0.45 -30.92
CA PRO A 74 -11.53 -0.67 -31.46
C PRO A 74 -10.42 -0.77 -30.41
N LEU A 75 -10.63 -1.46 -29.28
CA LEU A 75 -9.58 -1.65 -28.29
C LEU A 75 -8.48 -2.57 -28.81
N PRO A 76 -7.19 -2.23 -28.58
CA PRO A 76 -6.09 -3.15 -28.79
C PRO A 76 -6.27 -4.44 -27.94
N VAL A 77 -5.64 -5.53 -28.36
CA VAL A 77 -5.61 -6.76 -27.54
C VAL A 77 -4.73 -6.58 -26.31
N LEU A 78 -5.06 -7.26 -25.24
CA LEU A 78 -4.21 -7.37 -24.05
C LEU A 78 -2.95 -8.17 -24.43
N ASN A 79 -1.77 -7.58 -24.26
CA ASN A 79 -0.53 -8.16 -24.77
C ASN A 79 -0.16 -9.48 -24.08
N PRO A 80 0.69 -10.34 -24.71
CA PRO A 80 1.09 -11.63 -24.15
C PRO A 80 1.79 -11.53 -22.78
N ALA A 81 2.58 -10.48 -22.56
CA ALA A 81 3.27 -10.29 -21.29
C ALA A 81 2.28 -9.99 -20.16
N TRP A 82 1.23 -9.21 -20.41
CA TRP A 82 0.15 -8.99 -19.46
C TRP A 82 -0.60 -10.30 -19.16
N GLN A 83 -0.88 -11.11 -20.19
CA GLN A 83 -1.51 -12.41 -20.00
C GLN A 83 -0.64 -13.35 -19.14
N ALA A 84 0.67 -13.38 -19.39
CA ALA A 84 1.63 -14.15 -18.57
C ALA A 84 1.69 -13.65 -17.12
N LEU A 85 1.62 -12.33 -16.89
CA LEU A 85 1.55 -11.74 -15.54
C LEU A 85 0.27 -12.20 -14.81
N ILE A 86 -0.88 -12.21 -15.48
CA ILE A 86 -2.15 -12.69 -14.90
C ILE A 86 -2.05 -14.18 -14.52
N ARG A 87 -1.56 -15.03 -15.43
CA ARG A 87 -1.36 -16.47 -15.15
C ARG A 87 -0.44 -16.69 -13.95
N PHE A 88 0.69 -16.00 -13.92
CA PHE A 88 1.61 -16.08 -12.79
C PHE A 88 0.93 -15.64 -11.49
N THR A 89 0.25 -14.49 -11.51
CA THR A 89 -0.43 -13.95 -10.32
C THR A 89 -1.50 -14.92 -9.80
N ALA A 90 -2.32 -15.47 -10.70
CA ALA A 90 -3.35 -16.44 -10.35
C ALA A 90 -2.74 -17.70 -9.72
N ARG A 91 -1.74 -18.29 -10.37
CA ARG A 91 -1.07 -19.51 -9.91
C ARG A 91 -0.34 -19.28 -8.57
N TYR A 92 0.45 -18.20 -8.47
CA TYR A 92 1.26 -17.94 -7.27
C TYR A 92 0.40 -17.65 -6.04
N TYR A 93 -0.66 -16.84 -6.21
CA TYR A 93 -1.57 -16.48 -5.11
C TYR A 93 -2.80 -17.39 -4.98
N GLN A 94 -2.77 -18.55 -5.67
CA GLN A 94 -3.77 -19.62 -5.54
C GLN A 94 -5.20 -19.15 -5.85
N ARG A 95 -5.36 -18.45 -6.99
CA ARG A 95 -6.65 -17.94 -7.49
C ARG A 95 -6.92 -18.38 -8.92
N SER A 96 -8.17 -18.21 -9.38
CA SER A 96 -8.49 -18.42 -10.79
C SER A 96 -7.97 -17.28 -11.67
N GLU A 97 -7.57 -17.60 -12.89
CA GLU A 97 -7.11 -16.59 -13.85
C GLU A 97 -8.21 -15.57 -14.16
N GLY A 98 -9.47 -16.02 -14.27
CA GLY A 98 -10.62 -15.14 -14.50
C GLY A 98 -10.84 -14.15 -13.37
N GLU A 99 -10.68 -14.55 -12.10
CA GLU A 99 -10.78 -13.64 -10.95
C GLU A 99 -9.71 -12.54 -11.04
N VAL A 100 -8.47 -12.90 -11.30
CA VAL A 100 -7.34 -11.93 -11.36
C VAL A 100 -7.47 -11.03 -12.59
N ALA A 101 -7.71 -11.61 -13.76
CA ALA A 101 -7.81 -10.87 -15.02
C ALA A 101 -8.93 -9.83 -15.00
N LEU A 102 -10.11 -10.24 -14.59
CA LEU A 102 -11.29 -9.35 -14.57
C LEU A 102 -11.20 -8.30 -13.44
N ALA A 103 -10.53 -8.62 -12.31
CA ALA A 103 -10.27 -7.64 -11.26
C ALA A 103 -9.26 -6.56 -11.69
N ALA A 104 -8.33 -6.88 -12.60
CA ALA A 104 -7.36 -5.94 -13.16
C ALA A 104 -7.99 -4.90 -14.12
N LEU A 105 -9.20 -5.15 -14.61
CA LEU A 105 -9.92 -4.27 -15.53
C LEU A 105 -10.85 -3.31 -14.77
N PRO A 106 -11.02 -2.06 -15.27
CA PRO A 106 -11.96 -1.12 -14.65
C PRO A 106 -13.39 -1.67 -14.61
N PRO A 107 -14.11 -1.55 -13.47
CA PRO A 107 -15.48 -2.04 -13.38
C PRO A 107 -16.40 -1.51 -14.49
N SER A 108 -16.28 -0.22 -14.83
CA SER A 108 -17.08 0.39 -15.91
C SER A 108 -16.83 -0.19 -17.29
N LEU A 109 -15.71 -0.89 -17.51
CA LEU A 109 -15.44 -1.57 -18.77
C LEU A 109 -16.35 -2.81 -18.93
N ARG A 110 -16.82 -3.37 -17.83
CA ARG A 110 -17.72 -4.53 -17.81
C ARG A 110 -19.13 -4.18 -18.26
N GLU A 111 -19.51 -2.91 -18.17
CA GLU A 111 -20.89 -2.44 -18.44
C GLU A 111 -21.00 -1.59 -19.72
N ILE A 112 -19.88 -1.12 -20.28
CA ILE A 112 -19.88 -0.21 -21.43
C ILE A 112 -20.25 -0.95 -22.72
N SER A 113 -21.16 -0.36 -23.53
CA SER A 113 -21.44 -0.91 -24.86
C SER A 113 -20.35 -0.55 -25.88
N PRO A 114 -20.20 -1.31 -26.99
CA PRO A 114 -19.23 -0.98 -28.06
C PRO A 114 -19.43 0.42 -28.62
N GLU A 115 -20.70 0.88 -28.78
CA GLU A 115 -21.01 2.22 -29.29
C GLU A 115 -20.60 3.29 -28.28
N GLN A 116 -20.85 3.09 -26.99
CA GLN A 116 -20.44 4.01 -25.94
C GLN A 116 -18.91 4.09 -25.84
N LEU A 117 -18.22 2.98 -26.01
CA LEU A 117 -16.76 2.91 -26.06
C LEU A 117 -16.21 3.72 -27.23
N THR A 118 -16.74 3.50 -28.42
CA THR A 118 -16.36 4.21 -29.65
C THR A 118 -16.57 5.73 -29.50
N ARG A 119 -17.69 6.16 -28.91
CA ARG A 119 -17.95 7.58 -28.60
C ARG A 119 -16.92 8.14 -27.61
N LYS A 120 -16.54 7.40 -26.60
CA LYS A 120 -15.52 7.84 -25.62
C LYS A 120 -14.14 7.99 -26.24
N LEU A 121 -13.76 7.08 -27.11
CA LEU A 121 -12.46 7.13 -27.81
C LEU A 121 -12.43 8.30 -28.83
N LYS A 122 -13.54 8.58 -29.54
CA LYS A 122 -13.66 9.72 -30.45
C LYS A 122 -13.65 11.08 -29.75
N ARG A 123 -14.19 11.19 -28.53
CA ARG A 123 -14.25 12.45 -27.75
C ARG A 123 -12.88 12.94 -27.24
N LYS A 124 -11.82 12.15 -27.33
CA LYS A 124 -10.49 12.44 -26.77
C LYS A 124 -9.49 13.12 -27.73
N LYS A 125 -9.95 13.77 -28.83
CA LYS A 125 -9.11 14.75 -29.48
C LYS A 125 -9.26 16.07 -28.72
N PRO A 126 -8.24 16.57 -28.00
CA PRO A 126 -8.30 17.89 -27.40
C PRO A 126 -8.24 18.90 -28.56
N THR A 127 -9.37 19.45 -28.90
CA THR A 127 -9.40 20.72 -29.65
C THR A 127 -9.02 21.81 -28.62
N PRO A 128 -8.03 22.66 -28.89
CA PRO A 128 -7.79 23.82 -28.06
C PRO A 128 -9.07 24.66 -28.07
N LYS A 129 -9.74 24.79 -26.93
CA LYS A 129 -10.84 25.75 -26.79
C LYS A 129 -10.25 27.13 -26.96
N GLY A 130 -10.60 27.77 -28.11
CA GLY A 130 -10.28 29.13 -28.37
C GLY A 130 -10.73 30.04 -27.23
N LEU A 131 -9.85 30.94 -26.85
CA LEU A 131 -10.17 32.14 -26.10
C LEU A 131 -11.27 32.89 -26.85
N THR A 132 -12.45 33.02 -26.28
CA THR A 132 -13.47 33.95 -26.75
C THR A 132 -12.94 35.36 -26.53
N GLN A 133 -12.86 36.06 -27.66
CA GLN A 133 -12.53 37.47 -27.74
C GLN A 133 -13.54 38.35 -26.96
N SER A 134 -13.02 39.25 -26.17
CA SER A 134 -13.59 40.59 -26.05
C SER A 134 -12.49 41.56 -25.61
N GLY A 135 -12.23 42.58 -26.46
CA GLY A 135 -11.50 43.78 -26.05
C GLY A 135 -10.21 44.05 -26.84
N ASP A 136 -10.35 44.92 -27.84
CA ASP A 136 -9.32 45.64 -28.56
C ASP A 136 -8.08 46.02 -27.71
N LEU A 137 -6.89 45.80 -28.27
CA LEU A 137 -5.82 46.79 -28.42
C LEU A 137 -4.49 46.14 -28.86
N GLY A 138 -3.96 46.60 -29.98
CA GLY A 138 -2.53 46.62 -30.25
C GLY A 138 -1.93 45.42 -30.99
N ALA A 139 -1.89 45.46 -32.31
CA ALA A 139 -1.07 44.58 -33.14
C ALA A 139 0.41 44.72 -32.80
N VAL A 140 0.95 43.73 -32.09
CA VAL A 140 2.40 43.46 -32.09
C VAL A 140 2.56 42.08 -32.73
N ALA A 141 3.20 42.08 -33.90
CA ALA A 141 3.55 40.86 -34.62
C ALA A 141 4.47 39.99 -33.74
N LEU A 142 3.89 38.94 -33.16
CA LEU A 142 4.65 37.83 -32.61
C LEU A 142 4.99 36.87 -33.73
N SER A 143 6.24 36.94 -34.20
CA SER A 143 6.85 35.91 -35.02
C SER A 143 6.64 34.56 -34.33
N ALA A 144 5.94 33.65 -35.01
CA ALA A 144 5.84 32.25 -34.65
C ALA A 144 7.27 31.68 -34.63
N MET A 145 7.87 31.59 -33.49
CA MET A 145 9.01 30.70 -33.26
C MET A 145 8.45 29.29 -33.19
N ASP A 146 8.68 28.51 -34.22
CA ASP A 146 8.63 27.05 -34.23
C ASP A 146 9.68 26.52 -33.21
N THR A 147 9.34 26.53 -31.92
CA THR A 147 10.10 25.83 -30.92
C THR A 147 9.54 24.43 -30.80
N GLU A 148 10.25 23.48 -31.41
CA GLU A 148 10.01 22.06 -31.08
C GLU A 148 9.89 21.88 -29.58
N PRO A 149 8.91 21.11 -29.08
CA PRO A 149 8.75 20.86 -27.64
C PRO A 149 10.02 20.24 -27.10
N ARG A 150 10.79 21.03 -26.36
CA ARG A 150 12.04 20.56 -25.72
C ARG A 150 11.74 19.91 -24.37
N PRO A 151 12.48 18.83 -24.03
CA PRO A 151 12.41 18.25 -22.69
C PRO A 151 12.76 19.33 -21.67
N PRO A 152 12.10 19.34 -20.51
CA PRO A 152 12.33 20.34 -19.47
C PRO A 152 13.80 20.32 -19.04
N SER A 153 14.41 21.49 -18.85
CA SER A 153 15.70 21.62 -18.20
C SER A 153 15.56 21.09 -16.77
N GLY A 154 16.26 20.00 -16.44
CA GLY A 154 16.24 19.40 -15.12
C GLY A 154 16.84 20.31 -14.05
N LEU A 155 16.46 20.10 -12.80
CA LEU A 155 17.22 20.59 -11.64
C LEU A 155 18.65 20.06 -11.75
N ALA A 156 19.62 20.85 -11.27
CA ALA A 156 20.99 20.39 -11.15
C ALA A 156 21.02 19.14 -10.23
N LEU A 157 21.54 18.05 -10.77
CA LEU A 157 21.65 16.79 -10.02
C LEU A 157 22.91 16.80 -9.15
N THR A 158 22.85 16.12 -8.03
CA THR A 158 24.06 15.83 -7.25
C THR A 158 24.88 14.72 -7.92
N SER A 159 26.15 14.61 -7.57
CA SER A 159 27.02 13.55 -8.06
C SER A 159 26.48 12.16 -7.74
N GLU A 160 25.86 11.96 -6.56
CA GLU A 160 25.21 10.71 -6.17
C GLU A 160 24.03 10.37 -7.09
N GLN A 161 23.19 11.37 -7.40
CA GLN A 161 22.04 11.19 -8.29
C GLN A 161 22.46 10.85 -9.71
N GLU A 162 23.51 11.51 -10.23
CA GLU A 162 24.06 11.20 -11.57
C GLU A 162 24.62 9.77 -11.64
N GLU A 163 25.40 9.36 -10.64
CA GLU A 163 25.95 8.01 -10.58
C GLU A 163 24.86 6.95 -10.53
N VAL A 164 23.82 7.16 -9.69
CA VAL A 164 22.65 6.27 -9.62
C VAL A 164 21.93 6.18 -10.97
N LEU A 165 21.69 7.29 -11.63
CA LEU A 165 21.03 7.33 -12.94
C LEU A 165 21.86 6.63 -14.02
N LYS A 166 23.19 6.78 -13.99
CA LYS A 166 24.13 6.07 -14.87
C LYS A 166 24.02 4.56 -14.66
N GLN A 167 24.07 4.09 -13.42
CA GLN A 167 23.96 2.66 -13.11
C GLN A 167 22.59 2.10 -13.53
N ILE A 168 21.48 2.85 -13.34
CA ILE A 168 20.16 2.45 -13.84
C ILE A 168 20.18 2.33 -15.38
N GLN A 169 20.90 3.19 -16.10
CA GLN A 169 20.98 3.11 -17.57
C GLN A 169 21.82 1.92 -18.05
N GLU A 170 22.96 1.66 -17.42
CA GLU A 170 23.94 0.67 -17.88
C GLU A 170 23.61 -0.77 -17.47
N GLN A 171 22.92 -0.97 -16.34
CA GLN A 171 22.64 -2.30 -15.79
C GLN A 171 21.18 -2.71 -16.00
N LYS A 172 20.90 -4.02 -15.88
CA LYS A 172 19.54 -4.56 -16.07
C LYS A 172 18.65 -4.43 -14.84
N GLY A 173 19.20 -4.44 -13.62
CA GLY A 173 18.44 -4.49 -12.37
C GLY A 173 17.86 -5.88 -12.05
N PRO A 174 16.90 -6.03 -11.14
CA PRO A 174 16.21 -4.96 -10.38
C PRO A 174 17.16 -4.16 -9.49
N PHE A 175 16.80 -2.90 -9.24
CA PHE A 175 17.60 -2.00 -8.41
C PHE A 175 16.92 -1.76 -7.07
N LEU A 176 17.69 -1.76 -5.98
CA LEU A 176 17.26 -1.23 -4.68
C LEU A 176 17.93 0.12 -4.46
N LEU A 177 17.17 1.20 -4.64
CA LEU A 177 17.61 2.57 -4.37
C LEU A 177 17.46 2.87 -2.87
N PHE A 178 18.54 2.65 -2.13
CA PHE A 178 18.65 2.97 -0.72
C PHE A 178 19.15 4.40 -0.55
N GLY A 179 18.29 5.28 -0.06
CA GLY A 179 18.63 6.67 0.12
C GLY A 179 17.96 7.27 1.35
N SER A 180 18.67 8.13 2.06
CA SER A 180 18.14 8.80 3.25
C SER A 180 16.83 9.54 2.95
N THR A 181 16.02 9.83 3.99
CA THR A 181 14.85 10.69 3.83
C THR A 181 15.32 12.09 3.42
N GLY A 182 14.80 12.59 2.28
CA GLY A 182 15.22 13.87 1.72
C GLY A 182 16.46 13.83 0.82
N SER A 183 16.94 12.65 0.42
CA SER A 183 18.06 12.51 -0.54
C SER A 183 17.68 12.85 -1.99
N GLY A 184 16.41 13.15 -2.27
CA GLY A 184 15.96 13.49 -3.62
C GLY A 184 15.65 12.28 -4.51
N LYS A 185 15.31 11.11 -3.96
CA LYS A 185 14.89 9.91 -4.72
C LYS A 185 13.83 10.21 -5.78
N THR A 186 12.85 11.06 -5.45
CA THR A 186 11.80 11.44 -6.41
C THR A 186 12.36 12.13 -7.65
N GLU A 187 13.42 12.95 -7.52
CA GLU A 187 14.06 13.56 -8.69
C GLU A 187 14.77 12.51 -9.54
N VAL A 188 15.40 11.51 -8.93
CA VAL A 188 15.98 10.37 -9.66
C VAL A 188 14.91 9.64 -10.48
N TYR A 189 13.70 9.42 -9.92
CA TYR A 189 12.59 8.80 -10.66
C TYR A 189 12.15 9.66 -11.85
N LEU A 190 11.99 10.97 -11.65
CA LEU A 190 11.61 11.91 -12.71
C LEU A 190 12.65 11.93 -13.83
N GLN A 191 13.94 11.96 -13.49
CA GLN A 191 15.04 11.95 -14.44
C GLN A 191 15.15 10.60 -15.17
N ALA A 192 14.98 9.48 -14.46
CA ALA A 192 14.99 8.15 -15.09
C ALA A 192 13.87 8.02 -16.13
N VAL A 193 12.66 8.50 -15.80
CA VAL A 193 11.54 8.55 -16.75
C VAL A 193 11.84 9.49 -17.91
N GLN A 194 12.39 10.69 -17.66
CA GLN A 194 12.73 11.65 -18.69
C GLN A 194 13.77 11.09 -19.68
N ARG A 195 14.86 10.50 -19.16
CA ARG A 195 15.91 9.88 -19.99
C ARG A 195 15.35 8.71 -20.81
N LEU A 196 14.46 7.90 -20.22
CA LEU A 196 13.78 6.82 -20.94
C LEU A 196 12.97 7.38 -22.12
N LEU A 197 12.10 8.38 -21.89
CA LEU A 197 11.22 8.92 -22.93
C LEU A 197 11.97 9.73 -24.00
N GLN A 198 13.15 10.25 -23.67
CA GLN A 198 14.06 10.85 -24.67
C GLN A 198 14.68 9.80 -25.60
N ALA A 199 15.06 8.64 -25.03
CA ALA A 199 15.66 7.54 -25.80
C ALA A 199 14.59 6.76 -26.59
N GLU A 200 13.44 6.49 -25.97
CA GLU A 200 12.32 5.73 -26.52
C GLU A 200 11.00 6.53 -26.38
N PRO A 201 10.64 7.41 -27.33
CA PRO A 201 9.47 8.28 -27.19
C PRO A 201 8.13 7.54 -27.02
N MET A 202 8.04 6.29 -27.48
CA MET A 202 6.84 5.45 -27.32
C MET A 202 6.82 4.67 -26.01
N ALA A 203 7.90 4.63 -25.25
CA ALA A 203 7.98 3.91 -23.98
C ALA A 203 6.95 4.40 -22.96
N GLN A 204 6.60 3.53 -22.05
CA GLN A 204 5.74 3.83 -20.92
C GLN A 204 6.48 3.55 -19.61
N ALA A 205 6.21 4.37 -18.60
CA ALA A 205 6.70 4.20 -17.25
C ALA A 205 5.54 4.03 -16.26
N LEU A 206 5.68 3.09 -15.34
CA LEU A 206 4.80 2.89 -14.19
C LEU A 206 5.51 3.38 -12.92
N VAL A 207 4.96 4.37 -12.25
CA VAL A 207 5.45 4.87 -10.96
C VAL A 207 4.43 4.52 -9.89
N MET A 208 4.80 3.61 -9.01
CA MET A 208 3.96 3.16 -7.92
C MET A 208 4.35 3.84 -6.62
N VAL A 209 3.35 4.34 -5.91
CA VAL A 209 3.50 4.96 -4.59
C VAL A 209 2.49 4.37 -3.61
N PRO A 210 2.76 4.37 -2.29
CA PRO A 210 1.75 4.03 -1.29
C PRO A 210 0.50 4.89 -1.42
N GLU A 211 -0.67 4.34 -1.07
CA GLU A 211 -1.95 5.02 -1.29
C GLU A 211 -2.00 6.41 -0.61
N ILE A 212 -1.41 6.52 0.58
CA ILE A 212 -1.33 7.77 1.34
C ILE A 212 -0.37 8.81 0.72
N ASN A 213 0.59 8.36 -0.11
CA ASN A 213 1.59 9.23 -0.74
C ASN A 213 1.14 9.75 -2.11
N LEU A 214 0.09 9.18 -2.69
CA LEU A 214 -0.45 9.64 -3.97
C LEU A 214 -1.32 10.89 -3.73
N THR A 215 -0.67 12.01 -3.51
CA THR A 215 -1.31 13.29 -3.28
C THR A 215 -1.53 14.06 -4.59
N PRO A 216 -2.50 14.98 -4.66
CA PRO A 216 -2.66 15.88 -5.80
C PRO A 216 -1.38 16.65 -6.15
N GLN A 217 -0.57 17.02 -5.13
CA GLN A 217 0.70 17.72 -5.32
C GLN A 217 1.74 16.85 -6.05
N LEU A 218 1.82 15.56 -5.72
CA LEU A 218 2.72 14.65 -6.43
C LEU A 218 2.29 14.49 -7.89
N GLU A 219 1.00 14.25 -8.14
CA GLU A 219 0.45 14.16 -9.49
C GLU A 219 0.71 15.46 -10.29
N GLN A 220 0.48 16.62 -9.67
CA GLN A 220 0.73 17.91 -10.29
C GLN A 220 2.22 18.11 -10.63
N ARG A 221 3.15 17.69 -9.77
CA ARG A 221 4.59 17.76 -10.04
C ARG A 221 4.99 16.97 -11.29
N PHE A 222 4.43 15.77 -11.47
CA PHE A 222 4.67 14.97 -12.66
C PHE A 222 4.03 15.62 -13.90
N ARG A 223 2.80 16.11 -13.80
CA ARG A 223 2.13 16.81 -14.91
C ARG A 223 2.89 18.07 -15.34
N GLN A 224 3.28 18.91 -14.40
CA GLN A 224 4.06 20.12 -14.67
C GLN A 224 5.40 19.82 -15.35
N ARG A 225 6.01 18.68 -15.05
CA ARG A 225 7.29 18.25 -15.65
C ARG A 225 7.12 17.75 -17.07
N PHE A 226 6.08 16.94 -17.35
CA PHE A 226 5.99 16.17 -18.60
C PHE A 226 4.94 16.66 -19.59
N GLU A 227 3.81 17.23 -19.15
CA GLU A 227 2.75 17.67 -20.06
C GLU A 227 3.16 18.83 -20.99
N PRO A 228 4.01 19.79 -20.58
CA PRO A 228 4.51 20.80 -21.51
C PRO A 228 5.33 20.23 -22.67
N TRP A 229 5.99 19.10 -22.44
CA TRP A 229 6.82 18.43 -23.44
C TRP A 229 6.06 17.40 -24.27
N LEU A 230 5.28 16.52 -23.60
CA LEU A 230 4.64 15.35 -24.23
C LEU A 230 3.15 15.55 -24.53
N GLY A 231 2.60 16.70 -24.17
CA GLY A 231 1.20 17.01 -24.32
C GLY A 231 0.32 16.58 -23.14
N ALA A 232 -0.85 17.22 -23.03
CA ALA A 232 -1.82 16.96 -21.98
C ALA A 232 -2.31 15.51 -22.02
N GLY A 233 -2.39 14.88 -20.85
CA GLY A 233 -2.85 13.49 -20.68
C GLY A 233 -1.77 12.45 -20.89
N CYS A 234 -0.50 12.82 -21.06
CA CYS A 234 0.63 11.88 -21.05
C CYS A 234 0.86 11.28 -19.67
N VAL A 235 0.39 11.95 -18.60
CA VAL A 235 0.42 11.48 -17.22
C VAL A 235 -1.00 11.16 -16.76
N VAL A 236 -1.24 9.94 -16.30
CA VAL A 236 -2.53 9.51 -15.73
C VAL A 236 -2.35 8.90 -14.34
N ALA A 237 -3.36 9.07 -13.50
CA ALA A 237 -3.38 8.45 -12.17
C ALA A 237 -4.23 7.16 -12.16
N MET A 238 -3.88 6.19 -11.29
CA MET A 238 -4.65 4.95 -11.02
C MET A 238 -4.63 4.59 -9.55
N HIS A 239 -5.73 4.92 -8.84
CA HIS A 239 -5.87 4.63 -7.40
C HIS A 239 -7.34 4.38 -7.01
N SER A 240 -7.55 3.90 -5.78
CA SER A 240 -8.88 3.52 -5.27
C SER A 240 -9.84 4.70 -5.13
N GLY A 241 -9.36 5.90 -4.81
CA GLY A 241 -10.17 7.12 -4.63
C GLY A 241 -10.73 7.73 -5.92
N MET A 242 -10.40 7.18 -7.10
CA MET A 242 -10.92 7.67 -8.37
C MET A 242 -12.37 7.24 -8.61
N THR A 243 -13.14 8.12 -9.26
CA THR A 243 -14.46 7.72 -9.77
C THR A 243 -14.34 6.63 -10.84
N PRO A 244 -15.38 5.79 -11.04
CA PRO A 244 -15.37 4.77 -12.08
C PRO A 244 -15.06 5.32 -13.49
N ALA A 245 -15.57 6.50 -13.80
CA ALA A 245 -15.32 7.15 -15.09
C ALA A 245 -13.86 7.61 -15.26
N GLN A 246 -13.27 8.20 -14.22
CA GLN A 246 -11.85 8.59 -14.22
C GLN A 246 -10.95 7.37 -14.38
N ARG A 247 -11.22 6.29 -13.62
CA ARG A 247 -10.45 5.04 -13.69
C ARG A 247 -10.52 4.41 -15.08
N LEU A 248 -11.70 4.36 -15.70
CA LEU A 248 -11.85 3.89 -17.07
C LEU A 248 -11.04 4.73 -18.05
N ASN A 249 -11.12 6.06 -17.95
CA ASN A 249 -10.38 6.96 -18.84
C ASN A 249 -8.86 6.81 -18.70
N SER A 250 -8.34 6.70 -17.47
CA SER A 250 -6.91 6.48 -17.23
C SER A 250 -6.47 5.13 -17.78
N TRP A 251 -7.26 4.08 -17.57
CA TRP A 251 -6.96 2.75 -18.10
C TRP A 251 -6.95 2.73 -19.62
N LEU A 252 -7.94 3.33 -20.29
CA LEU A 252 -7.99 3.42 -21.75
C LEU A 252 -6.78 4.17 -22.33
N SER A 253 -6.36 5.27 -21.66
CA SER A 253 -5.19 6.05 -22.08
C SER A 253 -3.89 5.27 -21.92
N ALA A 254 -3.77 4.49 -20.84
CA ALA A 254 -2.62 3.61 -20.58
C ALA A 254 -2.56 2.45 -21.58
N HIS A 255 -3.69 1.74 -21.75
CA HIS A 255 -3.82 0.58 -22.64
C HIS A 255 -3.60 0.92 -24.12
N SER A 256 -4.03 2.10 -24.58
CA SER A 256 -3.78 2.56 -25.95
C SER A 256 -2.36 3.11 -26.17
N GLY A 257 -1.51 3.16 -25.14
CA GLY A 257 -0.17 3.75 -25.22
C GLY A 257 -0.16 5.27 -25.29
N HIS A 258 -1.32 5.94 -25.17
CA HIS A 258 -1.40 7.41 -25.18
C HIS A 258 -0.78 8.01 -23.91
N ALA A 259 -1.09 7.47 -22.74
CA ALA A 259 -0.39 7.81 -21.52
C ALA A 259 1.03 7.21 -21.54
N ARG A 260 2.03 8.07 -21.41
CA ARG A 260 3.43 7.69 -21.30
C ARG A 260 3.82 7.33 -19.88
N MET A 261 3.05 7.84 -18.93
CA MET A 261 3.31 7.67 -17.52
C MET A 261 2.04 7.36 -16.75
N VAL A 262 2.10 6.32 -15.95
CA VAL A 262 1.05 5.94 -15.01
C VAL A 262 1.57 6.13 -13.58
N LEU A 263 0.94 7.04 -12.84
CA LEU A 263 1.11 7.16 -11.40
C LEU A 263 0.05 6.31 -10.72
N GLY A 264 0.46 5.37 -9.90
CA GLY A 264 -0.55 4.49 -9.32
C GLY A 264 -0.22 3.95 -7.96
N THR A 265 -1.24 3.42 -7.32
CA THR A 265 -1.10 2.63 -6.10
C THR A 265 -0.99 1.14 -6.45
N ARG A 266 -1.06 0.28 -5.47
CA ARG A 266 -1.00 -1.18 -5.61
C ARG A 266 -1.70 -1.74 -6.85
N MET A 267 -2.92 -1.26 -7.15
CA MET A 267 -3.71 -1.79 -8.27
C MET A 267 -3.10 -1.52 -9.65
N ALA A 268 -2.25 -0.52 -9.78
CA ALA A 268 -1.65 -0.15 -11.06
C ALA A 268 -0.63 -1.16 -11.60
N VAL A 269 -0.13 -2.06 -10.74
CA VAL A 269 0.80 -3.12 -11.16
C VAL A 269 0.21 -4.07 -12.20
N LEU A 270 -1.12 -4.23 -12.22
CA LEU A 270 -1.85 -5.06 -13.17
C LEU A 270 -2.43 -4.28 -14.36
N ALA A 271 -2.16 -2.97 -14.46
CA ALA A 271 -2.64 -2.16 -15.59
C ALA A 271 -2.01 -2.62 -16.92
N SER A 272 -2.78 -2.58 -17.99
CA SER A 272 -2.26 -2.88 -19.33
C SER A 272 -1.44 -1.70 -19.87
N LEU A 273 -0.15 -1.94 -20.10
CA LEU A 273 0.85 -0.98 -20.57
C LEU A 273 1.65 -1.63 -21.72
N PRO A 274 1.25 -1.45 -22.98
CA PRO A 274 1.84 -2.18 -24.10
C PRO A 274 3.31 -1.86 -24.36
N HIS A 275 3.81 -0.72 -23.89
CA HIS A 275 5.18 -0.25 -24.12
C HIS A 275 5.94 -0.02 -22.81
N LEU A 276 5.65 -0.78 -21.77
CA LEU A 276 6.30 -0.64 -20.47
C LEU A 276 7.82 -0.92 -20.55
N ARG A 277 8.63 0.04 -20.03
CA ARG A 277 10.11 -0.06 -20.00
C ARG A 277 10.70 0.27 -18.64
N LEU A 278 9.96 0.95 -17.78
CA LEU A 278 10.42 1.32 -16.44
C LEU A 278 9.29 1.16 -15.43
N ILE A 279 9.60 0.51 -14.30
CA ILE A 279 8.73 0.43 -13.13
C ILE A 279 9.49 1.03 -11.94
N VAL A 280 8.88 2.00 -11.29
CA VAL A 280 9.38 2.55 -10.02
C VAL A 280 8.40 2.16 -8.91
N VAL A 281 8.92 1.68 -7.80
CA VAL A 281 8.15 1.37 -6.58
C VAL A 281 8.74 2.22 -5.46
N ASP A 282 8.12 3.35 -5.18
CA ASP A 282 8.56 4.23 -4.10
C ASP A 282 8.07 3.72 -2.74
N GLU A 283 8.87 3.93 -1.69
CA GLU A 283 8.63 3.38 -0.35
C GLU A 283 8.26 1.88 -0.39
N GLU A 284 9.11 1.06 -1.06
CA GLU A 284 8.84 -0.34 -1.40
C GLU A 284 8.50 -1.23 -0.20
N HIS A 285 8.95 -0.81 1.00
CA HIS A 285 8.69 -1.48 2.28
C HIS A 285 7.25 -1.29 2.79
N ASP A 286 6.47 -0.39 2.15
CA ASP A 286 5.13 -0.06 2.67
C ASP A 286 4.17 -1.25 2.57
N PRO A 287 3.52 -1.66 3.69
CA PRO A 287 2.61 -2.80 3.71
C PRO A 287 1.36 -2.62 2.83
N SER A 288 1.05 -1.40 2.37
CA SER A 288 -0.08 -1.14 1.49
C SER A 288 0.08 -1.76 0.10
N TYR A 289 1.30 -2.14 -0.29
CA TYR A 289 1.54 -2.89 -1.54
C TYR A 289 1.02 -4.34 -1.50
N LYS A 290 0.75 -4.89 -0.33
CA LYS A 290 0.08 -6.20 -0.19
C LYS A 290 -1.43 -6.04 -0.20
N GLN A 291 -2.10 -6.69 -1.15
CA GLN A 291 -3.56 -6.76 -1.22
C GLN A 291 -4.11 -7.57 -0.05
N GLN A 292 -5.14 -7.06 0.63
CA GLN A 292 -5.73 -7.74 1.80
C GLN A 292 -6.91 -8.64 1.43
N GLU A 293 -7.52 -8.44 0.26
CA GLU A 293 -8.69 -9.17 -0.23
C GLU A 293 -8.44 -9.71 -1.64
N GLY A 294 -9.30 -10.61 -2.11
CA GLY A 294 -9.17 -11.22 -3.44
C GLY A 294 -7.88 -12.02 -3.56
N ALA A 295 -7.08 -11.75 -4.58
CA ALA A 295 -5.85 -12.50 -4.88
C ALA A 295 -4.70 -12.28 -3.87
N ARG A 296 -4.81 -11.33 -2.95
CA ARG A 296 -3.83 -11.03 -1.89
C ARG A 296 -2.38 -10.90 -2.38
N TYR A 297 -2.21 -10.38 -3.59
CA TYR A 297 -0.89 -10.23 -4.21
C TYR A 297 -0.07 -9.11 -3.57
N SER A 298 1.26 -9.24 -3.66
CA SER A 298 2.22 -8.16 -3.39
C SER A 298 2.51 -7.42 -4.69
N ALA A 299 2.14 -6.14 -4.75
CA ALA A 299 2.39 -5.34 -5.96
C ALA A 299 3.87 -5.02 -6.16
N ARG A 300 4.66 -4.92 -5.08
CA ARG A 300 6.12 -4.83 -5.14
C ARG A 300 6.72 -6.05 -5.85
N ASP A 301 6.36 -7.24 -5.41
CA ASP A 301 6.94 -8.48 -5.94
C ASP A 301 6.44 -8.74 -7.37
N LEU A 302 5.18 -8.40 -7.65
CA LEU A 302 4.66 -8.45 -9.03
C LEU A 302 5.34 -7.42 -9.94
N ALA A 303 5.73 -6.25 -9.45
CA ALA A 303 6.48 -5.27 -10.24
C ALA A 303 7.84 -5.84 -10.70
N ILE A 304 8.54 -6.57 -9.82
CA ILE A 304 9.80 -7.23 -10.14
C ILE A 304 9.60 -8.32 -11.20
N TYR A 305 8.61 -9.18 -10.99
CA TYR A 305 8.29 -10.24 -11.95
C TYR A 305 7.83 -9.65 -13.29
N ARG A 306 7.02 -8.61 -13.28
CA ARG A 306 6.56 -7.89 -14.47
C ARG A 306 7.73 -7.28 -15.24
N GLY A 307 8.68 -6.66 -14.54
CA GLY A 307 9.90 -6.13 -15.14
C GLY A 307 10.67 -7.20 -15.90
N GLN A 308 10.81 -8.40 -15.33
CA GLN A 308 11.43 -9.52 -15.99
C GLN A 308 10.66 -9.99 -17.25
N LEU A 309 9.31 -10.07 -17.18
CA LEU A 309 8.47 -10.49 -18.30
C LEU A 309 8.50 -9.49 -19.48
N GLU A 310 8.46 -8.19 -19.17
CA GLU A 310 8.35 -7.13 -20.18
C GLU A 310 9.72 -6.54 -20.57
N GLY A 311 10.82 -7.02 -19.97
CA GLY A 311 12.15 -6.43 -20.18
C GLY A 311 12.28 -5.02 -19.64
N ALA A 312 11.41 -4.63 -18.71
CA ALA A 312 11.41 -3.31 -18.11
C ALA A 312 12.34 -3.24 -16.90
N LYS A 313 13.04 -2.13 -16.73
CA LYS A 313 13.86 -1.87 -15.54
C LYS A 313 12.96 -1.64 -14.33
N VAL A 314 13.39 -2.13 -13.16
CA VAL A 314 12.64 -1.98 -11.91
C VAL A 314 13.50 -1.28 -10.87
N VAL A 315 12.99 -0.19 -10.30
CA VAL A 315 13.65 0.58 -9.24
C VAL A 315 12.77 0.54 -8.01
N LEU A 316 13.25 -0.10 -6.95
CA LEU A 316 12.63 -0.15 -5.62
C LEU A 316 13.28 0.92 -4.76
N GLY A 317 12.56 1.96 -4.37
CA GLY A 317 13.11 3.06 -3.59
C GLY A 317 12.65 3.04 -2.14
N SER A 318 13.59 3.21 -1.20
CA SER A 318 13.29 3.33 0.22
C SER A 318 14.43 3.95 1.01
N ALA A 319 14.09 4.61 2.12
CA ALA A 319 15.07 4.98 3.16
C ALA A 319 15.26 3.86 4.19
N THR A 320 14.28 2.98 4.29
CA THR A 320 14.24 1.83 5.19
C THR A 320 13.69 0.64 4.42
N PRO A 321 14.46 0.04 3.50
CA PRO A 321 14.01 -1.08 2.68
C PRO A 321 13.39 -2.20 3.51
N SER A 322 12.52 -3.00 2.92
CA SER A 322 12.08 -4.24 3.55
C SER A 322 13.28 -5.19 3.72
N LEU A 323 13.28 -5.98 4.79
CA LEU A 323 14.39 -6.91 5.04
C LEU A 323 14.53 -7.96 3.93
N GLU A 324 13.46 -8.30 3.24
CA GLU A 324 13.48 -9.15 2.05
C GLU A 324 14.26 -8.48 0.89
N SER A 325 13.94 -7.21 0.58
CA SER A 325 14.66 -6.47 -0.48
C SER A 325 16.10 -6.20 -0.09
N TRP A 326 16.35 -5.91 1.19
CA TRP A 326 17.70 -5.72 1.71
C TRP A 326 18.54 -7.00 1.58
N HIS A 327 18.00 -8.14 1.99
CA HIS A 327 18.64 -9.45 1.84
C HIS A 327 18.95 -9.76 0.36
N HIS A 328 17.99 -9.52 -0.54
CA HIS A 328 18.20 -9.75 -1.97
C HIS A 328 19.14 -8.76 -2.65
N SER A 329 19.56 -7.70 -1.99
CA SER A 329 20.50 -6.70 -2.52
C SER A 329 21.88 -6.75 -1.85
N GLN A 330 22.19 -7.78 -1.07
CA GLN A 330 23.49 -7.93 -0.42
C GLN A 330 24.60 -8.08 -1.47
N PRO A 331 25.76 -7.41 -1.28
CA PRO A 331 26.92 -7.62 -2.15
C PRO A 331 27.45 -9.04 -1.97
N ALA A 332 28.22 -9.51 -2.94
CA ALA A 332 28.93 -10.77 -2.78
C ALA A 332 29.91 -10.70 -1.60
N SER A 333 29.96 -11.75 -0.81
CA SER A 333 30.92 -11.91 0.29
C SER A 333 31.54 -13.31 0.22
N GLU A 334 32.57 -13.54 1.04
CA GLU A 334 33.29 -14.84 1.07
C GLU A 334 32.29 -15.96 1.41
N GLY A 335 32.10 -16.89 0.46
CA GLY A 335 31.14 -17.99 0.59
C GLY A 335 29.68 -17.69 0.25
N GLN A 336 29.33 -16.44 -0.08
CA GLN A 336 27.96 -16.07 -0.45
C GLN A 336 27.93 -15.30 -1.78
N PRO A 337 27.11 -15.72 -2.77
CA PRO A 337 26.94 -14.99 -4.01
C PRO A 337 26.25 -13.66 -3.78
N ALA A 338 26.46 -12.71 -4.69
CA ALA A 338 25.71 -11.46 -4.69
C ALA A 338 24.20 -11.71 -4.73
N GLY A 339 23.44 -10.86 -4.06
CA GLY A 339 22.00 -10.83 -4.15
C GLY A 339 21.50 -10.56 -5.58
N ARG A 340 20.23 -10.78 -5.81
CA ARG A 340 19.60 -10.63 -7.14
C ARG A 340 19.34 -9.17 -7.54
N TYR A 341 19.43 -8.22 -6.58
CA TYR A 341 19.18 -6.80 -6.82
C TYR A 341 20.49 -6.02 -6.76
N VAL A 342 20.61 -5.03 -7.62
CA VAL A 342 21.71 -4.07 -7.56
C VAL A 342 21.37 -3.00 -6.54
N ARG A 343 22.21 -2.85 -5.50
CA ARG A 343 22.02 -1.83 -4.49
C ARG A 343 22.63 -0.51 -4.95
N LEU A 344 21.79 0.53 -5.06
CA LEU A 344 22.18 1.91 -5.36
C LEU A 344 22.09 2.72 -4.07
N HIS A 345 23.07 3.54 -3.76
CA HIS A 345 23.17 4.23 -2.48
C HIS A 345 23.19 5.75 -2.64
N MET A 346 22.31 6.43 -1.90
CA MET A 346 22.22 7.90 -1.81
C MET A 346 22.20 8.34 -0.34
N PRO A 347 23.37 8.37 0.34
CA PRO A 347 23.43 8.65 1.77
C PRO A 347 23.11 10.11 2.11
N SER A 348 23.43 11.06 1.24
CA SER A 348 23.36 12.50 1.52
C SER A 348 21.94 13.03 1.41
N ARG A 349 21.59 13.98 2.30
CA ARG A 349 20.34 14.75 2.19
C ARG A 349 20.57 15.99 1.29
N MET A 350 19.51 16.34 0.55
CA MET A 350 19.52 17.58 -0.23
C MET A 350 19.64 18.79 0.71
N GLY A 351 20.46 19.80 0.30
CA GLY A 351 20.61 21.05 1.04
C GLY A 351 21.47 20.96 2.31
N GLN A 352 22.28 19.91 2.49
CA GLN A 352 23.18 19.71 3.66
C GLN A 352 22.49 19.73 5.03
N SER A 353 21.18 19.49 5.08
CA SER A 353 20.46 19.42 6.35
C SER A 353 20.84 18.16 7.14
N ALA A 354 21.19 18.33 8.42
CA ALA A 354 21.53 17.22 9.30
C ALA A 354 20.28 16.36 9.64
N LEU A 355 20.49 15.08 9.91
CA LEU A 355 19.47 14.24 10.52
C LEU A 355 19.19 14.68 11.96
N PRO A 356 17.98 14.55 12.49
CA PRO A 356 17.65 14.99 13.83
C PRO A 356 18.44 14.21 14.89
N LEU A 357 18.83 14.89 15.96
CA LEU A 357 19.43 14.24 17.12
C LEU A 357 18.37 13.37 17.83
N VAL A 358 18.62 12.07 17.93
CA VAL A 358 17.69 11.14 18.60
C VAL A 358 17.99 11.13 20.11
N ARG A 359 17.00 11.55 20.90
CA ARG A 359 17.02 11.51 22.37
C ARG A 359 16.08 10.45 22.90
N ARG A 360 16.49 9.71 23.91
CA ARG A 360 15.68 8.66 24.56
C ARG A 360 15.38 9.09 26.00
N VAL A 361 14.11 9.01 26.35
CA VAL A 361 13.64 9.29 27.71
C VAL A 361 13.29 7.95 28.39
N ASP A 362 13.95 7.69 29.48
CA ASP A 362 13.67 6.52 30.35
C ASP A 362 12.39 6.78 31.16
N MET A 363 11.28 6.15 30.73
CA MET A 363 9.98 6.29 31.38
C MET A 363 9.91 5.59 32.73
N ASN A 364 10.86 4.68 33.06
CA ASN A 364 10.95 4.05 34.40
C ASN A 364 11.32 5.07 35.47
N ARG A 365 11.99 6.17 35.10
CA ARG A 365 12.39 7.25 36.00
C ARG A 365 11.34 8.36 36.13
N GLN A 366 10.21 8.23 35.41
CA GLN A 366 9.13 9.21 35.48
C GLN A 366 8.06 8.77 36.49
N PRO A 367 7.27 9.69 37.05
CA PRO A 367 6.12 9.33 37.88
C PRO A 367 5.19 8.35 37.18
N ARG A 368 4.60 7.44 37.93
CA ARG A 368 3.65 6.45 37.37
C ARG A 368 2.51 7.16 36.62
N ARG A 369 2.13 6.62 35.45
CA ARG A 369 1.08 7.15 34.55
C ARG A 369 1.44 8.46 33.83
N THR A 370 2.67 8.95 33.91
CA THR A 370 3.13 10.10 33.11
C THR A 370 2.96 9.79 31.61
N VAL A 371 2.32 10.70 30.89
CA VAL A 371 2.14 10.63 29.43
C VAL A 371 3.31 11.32 28.74
N PHE A 372 3.60 12.55 29.17
CA PHE A 372 4.69 13.36 28.66
C PHE A 372 5.70 13.58 29.79
N SER A 373 6.94 13.20 29.56
CA SER A 373 8.02 13.51 30.52
C SER A 373 8.23 15.02 30.64
N GLY A 374 8.64 15.48 31.81
CA GLY A 374 8.92 16.91 32.03
C GLY A 374 9.91 17.48 31.03
N VAL A 375 11.01 16.74 30.78
CA VAL A 375 12.04 17.16 29.82
C VAL A 375 11.51 17.28 28.37
N LEU A 376 10.57 16.46 27.97
CA LEU A 376 9.92 16.58 26.66
C LEU A 376 9.00 17.81 26.61
N LEU A 377 8.22 18.04 27.67
CA LEU A 377 7.34 19.21 27.75
C LEU A 377 8.14 20.51 27.72
N ASP A 378 9.28 20.55 28.41
CA ASP A 378 10.15 21.73 28.40
C ASP A 378 10.73 21.99 27.02
N ALA A 379 11.20 20.94 26.32
CA ALA A 379 11.64 21.07 24.93
C ALA A 379 10.50 21.52 24.00
N MET A 380 9.27 21.05 24.20
CA MET A 380 8.10 21.49 23.42
C MET A 380 7.79 22.97 23.66
N ARG A 381 7.83 23.44 24.91
CA ARG A 381 7.60 24.85 25.27
C ARG A 381 8.63 25.78 24.63
N GLU A 382 9.91 25.38 24.67
CA GLU A 382 11.00 26.10 24.02
C GLU A 382 10.75 26.25 22.51
N ARG A 383 10.44 25.15 21.81
CA ARG A 383 10.19 25.16 20.36
C ARG A 383 8.98 26.03 19.98
N ILE A 384 7.91 25.98 20.75
CA ILE A 384 6.73 26.83 20.53
C ILE A 384 7.09 28.30 20.72
N GLY A 385 7.88 28.65 21.78
CA GLY A 385 8.37 29.98 22.01
C GLY A 385 9.24 30.56 20.88
N LEU A 386 9.87 29.69 20.10
CA LEU A 386 10.63 30.01 18.88
C LEU A 386 9.78 30.03 17.60
N GLY A 387 8.47 29.75 17.68
CA GLY A 387 7.59 29.65 16.51
C GLY A 387 7.83 28.41 15.64
N GLN A 388 8.45 27.38 16.21
CA GLN A 388 8.76 26.14 15.54
C GLN A 388 7.61 25.13 15.69
N GLN A 389 7.50 24.19 14.74
CA GLN A 389 6.46 23.18 14.73
C GLN A 389 6.94 21.87 15.35
N ILE A 390 6.00 21.17 16.01
CA ILE A 390 6.23 19.93 16.72
C ILE A 390 5.34 18.83 16.13
N LEU A 391 5.91 17.65 15.92
CA LEU A 391 5.19 16.44 15.49
C LEU A 391 5.13 15.46 16.67
N VAL A 392 3.92 15.12 17.14
CA VAL A 392 3.71 14.11 18.17
C VAL A 392 3.15 12.85 17.52
N LEU A 393 3.99 11.82 17.45
CA LEU A 393 3.68 10.53 16.86
C LEU A 393 3.23 9.54 17.94
N LEU A 394 2.01 9.02 17.81
CA LEU A 394 1.51 7.91 18.59
C LEU A 394 1.69 6.60 17.80
N ASN A 395 2.58 5.72 18.27
CA ASN A 395 2.82 4.43 17.62
C ASN A 395 1.80 3.37 18.05
N ARG A 396 0.52 3.68 17.98
CA ARG A 396 -0.51 2.72 18.39
C ARG A 396 -1.56 2.49 17.30
N ARG A 397 -1.57 1.29 16.72
CA ARG A 397 -2.72 0.79 15.97
C ARG A 397 -3.72 0.24 16.98
N GLY A 398 -4.92 0.84 17.05
CA GLY A 398 -6.09 0.22 17.66
C GLY A 398 -6.33 0.48 19.15
N TYR A 399 -5.80 1.56 19.73
CA TYR A 399 -6.26 2.00 21.04
C TYR A 399 -7.04 3.30 20.94
N ALA A 400 -8.23 3.12 20.52
CA ALA A 400 -9.27 4.09 20.70
C ALA A 400 -9.87 3.88 22.11
N PRO A 401 -10.35 4.92 22.80
CA PRO A 401 -10.84 4.79 24.16
C PRO A 401 -12.02 3.83 24.21
N VAL A 402 -11.84 2.74 24.97
CA VAL A 402 -12.88 1.76 25.28
C VAL A 402 -13.55 2.24 26.55
N LEU A 403 -14.87 2.24 26.62
CA LEU A 403 -15.54 2.50 27.89
C LEU A 403 -15.36 1.32 28.84
N HIS A 404 -15.06 1.63 30.09
CA HIS A 404 -14.81 0.67 31.16
C HIS A 404 -15.55 1.10 32.43
N CYS A 405 -16.17 0.16 33.09
CA CYS A 405 -16.76 0.34 34.41
C CYS A 405 -15.74 -0.08 35.48
N PRO A 406 -15.33 0.80 36.40
CA PRO A 406 -14.40 0.45 37.45
C PRO A 406 -14.98 -0.53 38.48
N SER A 407 -16.31 -0.57 38.65
CA SER A 407 -16.99 -1.39 39.68
C SER A 407 -17.11 -2.86 39.27
N CYS A 408 -17.49 -3.17 38.04
CA CYS A 408 -17.65 -4.56 37.57
C CYS A 408 -16.66 -4.96 36.46
N HIS A 409 -15.74 -4.08 36.07
CA HIS A 409 -14.78 -4.28 35.01
C HIS A 409 -15.39 -4.47 33.60
N TRP A 410 -16.66 -4.14 33.40
CA TRP A 410 -17.30 -4.13 32.11
C TRP A 410 -16.51 -3.25 31.12
N LYS A 411 -16.43 -3.70 29.88
CA LYS A 411 -15.82 -2.96 28.76
C LYS A 411 -16.77 -2.92 27.59
N SER A 412 -16.78 -1.82 26.81
CA SER A 412 -17.63 -1.66 25.64
C SER A 412 -17.25 -2.64 24.51
N GLN A 413 -17.57 -3.91 24.71
CA GLN A 413 -17.35 -4.96 23.71
C GLN A 413 -18.40 -4.86 22.60
N CYS A 414 -17.98 -5.09 21.35
CA CYS A 414 -18.91 -5.14 20.23
C CYS A 414 -19.77 -6.42 20.31
N PRO A 415 -21.10 -6.35 20.18
CA PRO A 415 -21.94 -7.54 20.19
C PRO A 415 -21.73 -8.45 18.98
N HIS A 416 -21.16 -7.91 17.90
CA HIS A 416 -20.96 -8.62 16.64
C HIS A 416 -19.52 -9.09 16.40
N CYS A 417 -18.56 -8.59 17.19
CA CYS A 417 -17.14 -8.85 17.01
C CYS A 417 -16.49 -9.19 18.36
N SER A 418 -15.37 -9.90 18.35
CA SER A 418 -14.50 -10.07 19.54
C SER A 418 -13.61 -8.84 19.78
N ALA A 419 -13.95 -7.71 19.22
CA ALA A 419 -13.26 -6.44 19.39
C ALA A 419 -14.08 -5.49 20.28
N PHE A 420 -13.41 -4.50 20.85
CA PHE A 420 -14.07 -3.46 21.63
C PHE A 420 -14.59 -2.33 20.71
N GLN A 421 -15.69 -1.73 21.14
CA GLN A 421 -16.19 -0.50 20.51
C GLN A 421 -15.43 0.70 21.05
N VAL A 422 -15.16 1.61 20.17
CA VAL A 422 -14.43 2.85 20.39
C VAL A 422 -15.38 3.94 20.79
N PHE A 423 -15.05 4.67 21.83
CA PHE A 423 -15.75 5.86 22.24
C PHE A 423 -15.35 7.08 21.39
N HIS A 424 -16.30 7.66 20.69
CA HIS A 424 -16.16 8.90 19.93
C HIS A 424 -16.82 10.05 20.73
N LYS A 425 -15.99 10.96 21.25
CA LYS A 425 -16.43 12.01 22.16
C LYS A 425 -17.31 13.05 21.46
N LEU A 426 -17.00 13.41 20.22
CA LEU A 426 -17.69 14.46 19.46
C LEU A 426 -19.18 14.19 19.28
N ASP A 427 -19.55 12.97 18.96
CA ASP A 427 -20.94 12.56 18.73
C ASP A 427 -21.48 11.63 19.83
N ARG A 428 -20.71 11.43 20.90
CA ARG A 428 -21.01 10.56 22.04
C ARG A 428 -21.49 9.18 21.63
N SER A 429 -20.80 8.57 20.67
CA SER A 429 -21.13 7.25 20.16
C SER A 429 -20.03 6.22 20.50
N LEU A 430 -20.42 4.94 20.58
CA LEU A 430 -19.55 3.78 20.60
C LEU A 430 -19.57 3.13 19.22
N ARG A 431 -18.43 3.00 18.55
CA ARG A 431 -18.35 2.43 17.19
C ARG A 431 -17.37 1.27 17.12
N CYS A 432 -17.77 0.21 16.48
CA CYS A 432 -16.87 -0.88 16.13
C CYS A 432 -16.18 -0.60 14.79
N HIS A 433 -14.85 -0.49 14.78
CA HIS A 433 -14.09 -0.22 13.56
C HIS A 433 -13.97 -1.44 12.63
N HIS A 434 -14.45 -2.63 13.06
CA HIS A 434 -14.41 -3.85 12.25
C HIS A 434 -15.70 -4.12 11.48
N CYS A 435 -16.86 -3.87 12.11
CA CYS A 435 -18.17 -4.11 11.48
C CYS A 435 -19.01 -2.85 11.33
N SER A 436 -18.48 -1.68 11.71
CA SER A 436 -19.16 -0.37 11.69
C SER A 436 -20.40 -0.29 12.57
N PHE A 437 -20.67 -1.28 13.43
CA PHE A 437 -21.79 -1.21 14.39
C PHE A 437 -21.60 -0.04 15.36
N ALA A 438 -22.62 0.78 15.53
CA ALA A 438 -22.58 1.97 16.36
C ALA A 438 -23.73 1.99 17.37
N LEU A 439 -23.44 2.46 18.58
CA LEU A 439 -24.39 2.66 19.67
C LEU A 439 -24.22 4.06 20.28
N ALA A 440 -25.25 4.61 20.88
CA ALA A 440 -25.11 5.73 21.79
C ALA A 440 -24.36 5.28 23.06
N VAL A 441 -23.60 6.21 23.67
CA VAL A 441 -22.95 5.94 24.95
C VAL A 441 -23.99 5.65 26.03
N PRO A 442 -23.92 4.53 26.76
CA PRO A 442 -24.84 4.22 27.84
C PRO A 442 -24.70 5.24 28.98
N ARG A 443 -25.83 5.63 29.61
CA ARG A 443 -25.83 6.54 30.75
C ARG A 443 -25.31 5.92 32.03
N ALA A 444 -25.37 4.61 32.12
CA ALA A 444 -24.85 3.77 33.22
C ALA A 444 -24.31 2.46 32.66
N CYS A 445 -23.49 1.78 33.42
CA CYS A 445 -22.95 0.48 33.05
C CYS A 445 -24.07 -0.52 32.72
N PRO A 446 -24.07 -1.16 31.55
CA PRO A 446 -25.12 -2.11 31.18
C PRO A 446 -25.17 -3.37 32.07
N GLU A 447 -24.08 -3.69 32.77
CA GLU A 447 -24.00 -4.88 33.61
C GLU A 447 -24.35 -4.62 35.09
N CYS A 448 -23.84 -3.53 35.68
CA CYS A 448 -24.04 -3.28 37.10
C CYS A 448 -24.82 -2.01 37.45
N GLY A 449 -25.19 -1.19 36.46
CA GLY A 449 -25.92 0.03 36.67
C GLY A 449 -25.12 1.23 37.19
N ASP A 450 -23.79 1.06 37.43
CA ASP A 450 -22.93 2.14 37.90
C ASP A 450 -22.85 3.25 36.85
N THR A 451 -22.98 4.49 37.30
CA THR A 451 -22.90 5.68 36.42
C THR A 451 -21.47 6.10 36.13
N ASP A 452 -20.48 5.60 36.86
CA ASP A 452 -19.06 5.91 36.68
C ASP A 452 -18.42 5.04 35.58
N VAL A 453 -18.90 5.23 34.33
CA VAL A 453 -18.31 4.60 33.15
C VAL A 453 -17.28 5.54 32.53
N ARG A 454 -16.02 5.11 32.50
CA ARG A 454 -14.88 5.95 32.09
C ARG A 454 -14.23 5.43 30.81
N PRO A 455 -13.72 6.34 29.93
CA PRO A 455 -12.88 5.92 28.83
C PRO A 455 -11.54 5.38 29.34
N MET A 456 -11.17 4.17 28.90
CA MET A 456 -9.89 3.54 29.19
C MET A 456 -9.08 3.45 27.89
N GLY A 457 -7.84 3.88 27.93
CA GLY A 457 -6.95 3.93 26.76
C GLY A 457 -6.64 5.36 26.34
N ARG A 458 -5.52 5.53 25.65
CA ARG A 458 -5.05 6.84 25.20
C ARG A 458 -5.24 6.92 23.68
N GLY A 459 -6.19 7.71 23.22
CA GLY A 459 -6.34 8.07 21.81
C GLY A 459 -5.64 9.38 21.49
N THR A 460 -5.51 9.69 20.21
CA THR A 460 -4.99 10.98 19.72
C THR A 460 -5.76 12.17 20.26
N GLU A 461 -7.06 12.01 20.47
CA GLU A 461 -7.94 13.04 21.06
C GLU A 461 -7.57 13.35 22.52
N GLN A 462 -7.32 12.32 23.32
CA GLN A 462 -6.88 12.51 24.71
C GLN A 462 -5.48 13.13 24.78
N LEU A 463 -4.58 12.79 23.85
CA LEU A 463 -3.26 13.42 23.77
C LEU A 463 -3.38 14.91 23.43
N GLU A 464 -4.25 15.27 22.51
CA GLU A 464 -4.54 16.66 22.15
C GLU A 464 -5.03 17.46 23.36
N GLU A 465 -5.99 16.92 24.15
CA GLU A 465 -6.50 17.54 25.36
C GLU A 465 -5.41 17.69 26.45
N LEU A 466 -4.63 16.63 26.68
CA LEU A 466 -3.54 16.66 27.66
C LEU A 466 -2.46 17.68 27.26
N LEU A 467 -2.11 17.75 25.97
CA LEU A 467 -1.17 18.74 25.47
C LEU A 467 -1.69 20.16 25.65
N ALA A 468 -2.98 20.41 25.36
CA ALA A 468 -3.60 21.70 25.56
C ALA A 468 -3.49 22.14 27.05
N ALA A 469 -3.74 21.22 27.99
CA ALA A 469 -3.59 21.50 29.42
C ALA A 469 -2.12 21.74 29.84
N HIS A 470 -1.17 20.93 29.34
CA HIS A 470 0.26 21.09 29.69
C HIS A 470 0.93 22.30 29.03
N LEU A 471 0.38 22.80 27.95
CA LEU A 471 0.86 23.97 27.20
C LEU A 471 0.06 25.25 27.54
N GLU A 472 -0.84 25.17 28.52
CA GLU A 472 -1.54 26.34 29.03
C GLU A 472 -0.53 27.39 29.53
N GLY A 473 -0.71 28.66 29.15
CA GLY A 473 0.23 29.73 29.48
C GLY A 473 1.44 29.87 28.57
N VAL A 474 1.75 28.87 27.72
CA VAL A 474 2.81 29.01 26.71
C VAL A 474 2.34 29.99 25.62
N ARG A 475 3.28 30.79 25.12
CA ARG A 475 3.00 31.78 24.07
C ARG A 475 3.93 31.59 22.88
N ARG A 476 3.39 31.79 21.70
CA ARG A 476 4.11 31.92 20.44
C ARG A 476 4.89 33.28 20.42
N PRO A 477 5.82 33.47 19.48
CA PRO A 477 6.51 34.74 19.34
C PRO A 477 5.59 35.94 19.09
N ASP A 478 4.42 35.73 18.50
CA ASP A 478 3.37 36.72 18.26
C ASP A 478 2.48 36.99 19.50
N GLY A 479 2.73 36.35 20.64
CA GLY A 479 1.95 36.42 21.87
C GLY A 479 0.68 35.55 21.88
N ALA A 480 0.34 34.88 20.79
CA ALA A 480 -0.84 33.99 20.71
C ALA A 480 -0.61 32.68 21.45
N ALA A 481 -1.68 32.02 21.85
CA ALA A 481 -1.65 30.66 22.36
C ALA A 481 -1.28 29.66 21.24
N PRO A 482 -0.56 28.55 21.56
CA PRO A 482 -0.23 27.53 20.56
C PRO A 482 -1.47 26.85 20.04
N ARG A 483 -1.48 26.53 18.74
CA ARG A 483 -2.52 25.78 18.06
C ARG A 483 -2.13 24.32 17.93
N ILE A 484 -2.94 23.44 18.51
CA ILE A 484 -2.76 21.99 18.44
C ILE A 484 -3.77 21.45 17.44
N ALA A 485 -3.34 20.57 16.55
CA ALA A 485 -4.20 19.89 15.61
C ALA A 485 -3.96 18.40 15.60
N ARG A 486 -4.97 17.63 15.24
CA ARG A 486 -4.96 16.18 15.17
C ARG A 486 -5.20 15.69 13.74
N ILE A 487 -4.34 14.78 13.26
CA ILE A 487 -4.53 14.06 11.99
C ILE A 487 -4.56 12.56 12.27
N ASP A 488 -5.74 11.99 12.17
CA ASP A 488 -5.97 10.55 12.23
C ASP A 488 -7.09 10.11 11.27
N ALA A 489 -7.42 8.81 11.24
CA ALA A 489 -8.43 8.26 10.35
C ALA A 489 -9.84 8.85 10.58
N ASP A 490 -10.13 9.33 11.78
CA ASP A 490 -11.45 9.88 12.13
C ASP A 490 -11.55 11.36 11.75
N SER A 491 -10.51 12.16 12.04
CA SER A 491 -10.47 13.58 11.69
C SER A 491 -10.40 13.84 10.18
N THR A 492 -9.99 12.84 9.40
CA THR A 492 -9.78 12.96 7.94
C THR A 492 -10.86 12.25 7.09
N ARG A 493 -11.96 11.80 7.69
CA ARG A 493 -13.04 11.08 6.95
C ARG A 493 -13.76 11.92 5.90
N ALA A 494 -13.96 13.21 6.15
CA ALA A 494 -14.60 14.09 5.19
C ALA A 494 -13.67 14.33 3.99
N LYS A 495 -14.25 14.32 2.78
CA LYS A 495 -13.51 14.57 1.56
C LYS A 495 -12.87 15.97 1.60
N GLY A 496 -11.54 16.04 1.40
CA GLY A 496 -10.78 17.29 1.44
C GLY A 496 -10.35 17.74 2.84
N ALA A 497 -10.75 17.05 3.93
CA ALA A 497 -10.38 17.42 5.29
C ALA A 497 -8.88 17.29 5.54
N LEU A 498 -8.27 16.21 5.05
CA LEU A 498 -6.82 16.00 5.16
C LEU A 498 -6.04 17.10 4.44
N GLU A 499 -6.43 17.43 3.21
CA GLU A 499 -5.79 18.48 2.41
C GLU A 499 -5.91 19.84 3.08
N ALA A 500 -7.07 20.18 3.65
CA ALA A 500 -7.28 21.44 4.37
C ALA A 500 -6.42 21.53 5.64
N GLN A 501 -6.35 20.46 6.44
CA GLN A 501 -5.51 20.43 7.64
C GLN A 501 -4.02 20.52 7.28
N LEU A 502 -3.58 19.83 6.24
CA LEU A 502 -2.18 19.91 5.77
C LEU A 502 -1.83 21.31 5.26
N ALA A 503 -2.76 21.99 4.57
CA ALA A 503 -2.55 23.36 4.14
C ALA A 503 -2.31 24.30 5.34
N GLN A 504 -3.05 24.15 6.44
CA GLN A 504 -2.86 24.92 7.69
C GLN A 504 -1.49 24.64 8.32
N VAL A 505 -1.04 23.37 8.33
CA VAL A 505 0.31 23.01 8.83
C VAL A 505 1.39 23.66 7.96
N HIS A 506 1.25 23.60 6.63
CA HIS A 506 2.20 24.24 5.70
C HIS A 506 2.22 25.78 5.81
N ALA A 507 1.07 26.40 6.09
CA ALA A 507 0.97 27.82 6.33
C ALA A 507 1.64 28.26 7.66
N GLY A 508 1.97 27.29 8.56
CA GLY A 508 2.51 27.58 9.89
C GLY A 508 1.45 28.01 10.89
N GLU A 509 0.20 27.70 10.62
CA GLU A 509 -0.93 28.01 11.51
C GLU A 509 -1.05 27.03 12.69
N ILE A 510 -0.46 25.83 12.55
CA ILE A 510 -0.44 24.77 13.57
C ILE A 510 0.95 24.64 14.15
N ASP A 511 1.05 24.67 15.48
CA ASP A 511 2.32 24.56 16.20
C ASP A 511 2.61 23.12 16.64
N VAL A 512 1.57 22.38 17.04
CA VAL A 512 1.69 20.98 17.47
C VAL A 512 0.76 20.11 16.67
N LEU A 513 1.31 19.18 15.91
CA LEU A 513 0.56 18.19 15.13
C LEU A 513 0.59 16.84 15.82
N VAL A 514 -0.56 16.35 16.28
CA VAL A 514 -0.71 15.03 16.91
C VAL A 514 -1.27 14.06 15.90
N GLY A 515 -0.69 12.88 15.81
CA GLY A 515 -1.28 11.85 14.94
C GLY A 515 -0.59 10.49 15.01
N THR A 516 -1.02 9.60 14.13
CA THR A 516 -0.51 8.25 14.00
C THR A 516 0.45 8.15 12.79
N GLN A 517 0.63 6.96 12.24
CA GLN A 517 1.50 6.73 11.07
C GLN A 517 1.22 7.63 9.86
N MET A 518 0.00 8.20 9.75
CA MET A 518 -0.36 9.08 8.63
C MET A 518 0.50 10.33 8.57
N ILE A 519 0.84 10.94 9.71
CA ILE A 519 1.66 12.15 9.76
C ILE A 519 3.15 11.91 9.50
N ALA A 520 3.63 10.69 9.66
CA ALA A 520 5.01 10.31 9.36
C ALA A 520 5.26 10.11 7.86
N LYS A 521 4.20 9.89 7.05
CA LYS A 521 4.29 9.52 5.63
C LYS A 521 3.82 10.64 4.70
N GLY A 522 4.47 10.77 3.55
CA GLY A 522 3.96 11.49 2.37
C GLY A 522 3.97 13.03 2.42
N HIS A 523 4.20 13.67 3.57
CA HIS A 523 4.07 15.12 3.71
C HIS A 523 5.41 15.81 3.94
N ASP A 524 5.58 17.01 3.39
CA ASP A 524 6.80 17.81 3.48
C ASP A 524 6.63 18.96 4.49
N PHE A 525 6.82 18.65 5.77
CA PHE A 525 6.73 19.67 6.83
C PHE A 525 8.08 20.42 6.96
N ARG A 526 8.12 21.67 6.55
CA ARG A 526 9.37 22.44 6.50
C ARG A 526 9.81 23.01 7.85
N ARG A 527 8.86 23.31 8.74
CA ARG A 527 9.10 23.99 10.02
C ARG A 527 9.15 23.06 11.24
N VAL A 528 9.05 21.74 11.03
CA VAL A 528 9.13 20.78 12.12
C VAL A 528 10.56 20.66 12.61
N SER A 529 10.81 21.04 13.87
CA SER A 529 12.11 20.94 14.52
C SER A 529 12.17 19.85 15.58
N LEU A 530 11.00 19.45 16.13
CA LEU A 530 10.90 18.42 17.16
C LEU A 530 9.89 17.36 16.76
N VAL A 531 10.29 16.09 16.87
CA VAL A 531 9.43 14.92 16.73
C VAL A 531 9.39 14.17 18.06
N ALA A 532 8.20 13.97 18.62
CA ALA A 532 8.02 13.18 19.85
C ALA A 532 7.34 11.85 19.51
N ALA A 533 7.99 10.73 19.79
CA ALA A 533 7.46 9.39 19.60
C ALA A 533 7.01 8.80 20.94
N LEU A 534 5.73 8.45 21.01
CA LEU A 534 5.07 7.91 22.21
C LEU A 534 4.61 6.46 21.97
N ASP A 535 4.49 5.69 23.05
CA ASP A 535 3.98 4.30 23.04
C ASP A 535 4.73 3.38 22.05
N THR A 536 6.04 3.45 22.02
CA THR A 536 6.90 2.66 21.12
C THR A 536 7.07 1.20 21.58
N ASP A 537 6.93 0.92 22.86
CA ASP A 537 7.29 -0.36 23.48
C ASP A 537 6.41 -1.52 23.04
N GLY A 538 5.13 -1.27 22.77
CA GLY A 538 4.21 -2.30 22.29
C GLY A 538 4.62 -2.97 20.97
N ALA A 539 5.43 -2.31 20.16
CA ALA A 539 5.96 -2.89 18.92
C ALA A 539 7.25 -3.70 19.15
N LEU A 540 8.02 -3.41 20.20
CA LEU A 540 9.23 -4.15 20.54
C LEU A 540 8.92 -5.60 20.98
N PHE A 541 7.79 -5.77 21.68
CA PHE A 541 7.38 -7.05 22.27
C PHE A 541 6.14 -7.64 21.62
N SER A 542 5.91 -7.28 20.36
CA SER A 542 4.83 -7.86 19.57
C SER A 542 5.15 -9.30 19.15
N SER A 543 4.14 -10.17 19.13
CA SER A 543 4.26 -11.49 18.52
C SER A 543 4.47 -11.47 17.00
N ASP A 544 4.25 -10.32 16.36
CA ASP A 544 4.52 -10.13 14.94
C ASP A 544 6.01 -9.84 14.74
N PHE A 545 6.74 -10.77 14.16
CA PHE A 545 8.19 -10.68 13.91
C PHE A 545 8.59 -9.49 13.01
N ARG A 546 7.64 -8.89 12.28
CA ARG A 546 7.85 -7.69 11.47
C ARG A 546 7.63 -6.39 12.25
N ALA A 547 7.19 -6.45 13.49
CA ALA A 547 6.87 -5.25 14.27
C ALA A 547 8.10 -4.37 14.55
N PRO A 548 9.30 -4.92 14.89
CA PRO A 548 10.52 -4.11 15.04
C PRO A 548 10.92 -3.39 13.75
N GLU A 549 10.83 -4.07 12.59
CA GLU A 549 11.10 -3.49 11.27
C GLU A 549 10.16 -2.32 10.97
N ARG A 550 8.86 -2.50 11.23
CA ARG A 550 7.87 -1.43 11.03
C ARG A 550 8.07 -0.25 11.99
N LEU A 551 8.44 -0.54 13.24
CA LEU A 551 8.73 0.52 14.22
C LEU A 551 9.95 1.33 13.78
N PHE A 552 11.04 0.66 13.41
CA PHE A 552 12.26 1.32 12.95
C PHE A 552 11.96 2.21 11.72
N SER A 553 11.27 1.68 10.72
CA SER A 553 10.86 2.43 9.53
C SER A 553 10.00 3.65 9.88
N LEU A 554 9.03 3.48 10.76
CA LEU A 554 8.14 4.57 11.19
C LEU A 554 8.93 5.69 11.88
N LEU A 555 9.83 5.33 12.81
CA LEU A 555 10.64 6.29 13.55
C LEU A 555 11.63 7.02 12.63
N MET A 556 12.28 6.29 11.72
CA MET A 556 13.17 6.90 10.72
C MET A 556 12.42 7.87 9.79
N GLN A 557 11.22 7.50 9.34
CA GLN A 557 10.40 8.36 8.49
C GLN A 557 9.94 9.61 9.26
N ALA A 558 9.48 9.45 10.49
CA ALA A 558 9.04 10.57 11.34
C ALA A 558 10.21 11.50 11.67
N GLY A 559 11.36 10.96 12.08
CA GLY A 559 12.58 11.74 12.31
C GLY A 559 13.02 12.48 11.05
N GLY A 560 12.91 11.83 9.88
CA GLY A 560 13.22 12.46 8.59
C GLY A 560 12.29 13.62 8.21
N ARG A 561 11.22 13.90 8.96
CA ARG A 561 10.38 15.11 8.78
C ARG A 561 10.99 16.35 9.43
N ALA A 562 11.79 16.18 10.47
CA ALA A 562 12.48 17.30 11.12
C ALA A 562 13.66 17.79 10.28
N GLY A 563 13.87 19.11 10.28
CA GLY A 563 15.04 19.74 9.70
C GLY A 563 15.15 19.68 8.18
N ARG A 564 14.04 19.72 7.46
CA ARG A 564 14.07 19.72 5.98
C ARG A 564 14.45 21.05 5.36
N ASP A 565 14.19 22.14 6.04
CA ASP A 565 14.62 23.47 5.60
C ASP A 565 15.94 23.82 6.29
N ALA A 566 17.04 23.71 5.53
CA ALA A 566 18.38 23.98 6.03
C ALA A 566 18.58 25.46 6.41
N GLN A 567 17.96 26.40 5.68
CA GLN A 567 18.06 27.82 5.96
C GLN A 567 17.39 28.18 7.29
N TRP A 568 16.23 27.54 7.55
CA TRP A 568 15.49 27.77 8.78
C TRP A 568 16.18 27.14 10.01
N SER A 569 16.72 25.90 9.85
CA SER A 569 17.46 25.21 10.91
C SER A 569 18.75 25.90 11.31
N GLN A 570 19.38 26.63 10.38
CA GLN A 570 20.65 27.36 10.65
C GLN A 570 20.43 28.72 11.28
N GLN A 571 19.33 29.41 11.01
CA GLN A 571 19.03 30.72 11.53
C GLN A 571 18.81 30.75 13.05
N ASP A 572 18.24 29.68 13.62
CA ASP A 572 17.89 29.65 15.05
C ASP A 572 18.92 28.93 15.94
N GLY A 573 19.98 28.34 15.36
CA GLY A 573 21.07 27.69 16.12
C GLY A 573 20.64 26.40 16.87
N HIS A 574 19.38 25.98 16.77
CA HIS A 574 18.87 24.80 17.45
C HIS A 574 18.83 23.57 16.51
N ALA A 575 19.52 22.50 16.93
CA ALA A 575 19.48 21.24 16.23
C ALA A 575 18.05 20.66 16.26
N CYS A 576 17.61 20.07 15.14
CA CYS A 576 16.38 19.32 15.12
C CYS A 576 16.49 18.04 15.95
N GLU A 577 15.44 17.69 16.66
CA GLU A 577 15.45 16.60 17.62
C GLU A 577 14.30 15.60 17.41
N MET A 578 14.58 14.35 17.72
CA MET A 578 13.58 13.29 17.85
C MET A 578 13.63 12.72 19.25
N TRP A 579 12.55 12.84 20.01
CA TRP A 579 12.42 12.35 21.35
C TRP A 579 11.59 11.08 21.40
N ILE A 580 12.15 10.02 21.97
CA ILE A 580 11.51 8.71 22.09
C ILE A 580 11.28 8.42 23.56
N GLN A 581 10.03 8.31 23.98
CA GLN A 581 9.66 7.87 25.33
C GLN A 581 9.47 6.36 25.36
N THR A 582 10.27 5.68 26.18
CA THR A 582 10.30 4.21 26.27
C THR A 582 10.70 3.74 27.66
N HIS A 583 10.22 2.58 28.07
CA HIS A 583 10.71 1.86 29.25
C HIS A 583 11.99 1.05 28.99
N TYR A 584 12.42 0.97 27.71
CA TYR A 584 13.58 0.19 27.26
C TYR A 584 14.60 1.04 26.50
N PRO A 585 15.15 2.09 27.09
CA PRO A 585 15.99 3.06 26.37
C PRO A 585 17.29 2.46 25.82
N GLN A 586 17.73 1.30 26.35
CA GLN A 586 18.96 0.62 25.90
C GLN A 586 18.69 -0.50 24.86
N HIS A 587 17.45 -0.65 24.38
CA HIS A 587 17.14 -1.65 23.36
C HIS A 587 17.97 -1.43 22.08
N PRO A 588 18.57 -2.48 21.47
CA PRO A 588 19.45 -2.37 20.31
C PRO A 588 18.85 -1.56 19.13
N LEU A 589 17.54 -1.72 18.90
CA LEU A 589 16.80 -0.95 17.89
C LEU A 589 16.99 0.57 18.09
N PHE A 590 16.93 1.08 19.32
CA PHE A 590 17.10 2.50 19.59
C PHE A 590 18.56 2.95 19.52
N GLU A 591 19.52 2.03 19.73
CA GLU A 591 20.94 2.33 19.53
C GLU A 591 21.28 2.52 18.05
N THR A 592 20.77 1.65 17.18
CA THR A 592 20.94 1.80 15.73
C THR A 592 20.17 3.01 15.20
N LEU A 593 18.96 3.26 15.71
CA LEU A 593 18.17 4.45 15.34
C LEU A 593 18.87 5.76 15.74
N LYS A 594 19.52 5.81 16.89
CA LYS A 594 20.29 6.98 17.35
C LYS A 594 21.39 7.38 16.37
N ARG A 595 21.99 6.40 15.70
CA ARG A 595 23.02 6.60 14.67
C ARG A 595 22.46 6.74 13.26
N HIS A 596 21.13 6.62 13.11
CA HIS A 596 20.45 6.51 11.82
C HIS A 596 21.01 5.39 10.93
N ASP A 597 21.47 4.30 11.57
CA ASP A 597 22.19 3.19 10.95
C ASP A 597 21.23 2.07 10.59
N TYR A 598 20.51 2.24 9.47
CA TYR A 598 19.64 1.19 8.93
C TYR A 598 20.41 -0.10 8.56
N PRO A 599 21.61 -0.05 7.94
CA PRO A 599 22.39 -1.25 7.64
C PRO A 599 22.66 -2.14 8.86
N ALA A 600 23.10 -1.55 9.99
CA ALA A 600 23.34 -2.29 11.22
C ALA A 600 22.04 -2.90 11.78
N PHE A 601 20.95 -2.12 11.82
CA PHE A 601 19.63 -2.64 12.21
C PHE A 601 19.20 -3.81 11.35
N ALA A 602 19.31 -3.69 10.02
CA ALA A 602 18.90 -4.74 9.08
C ALA A 602 19.76 -6.01 9.23
N GLN A 603 21.06 -5.87 9.50
CA GLN A 603 21.95 -6.99 9.73
C GLN A 603 21.58 -7.75 11.00
N ASP A 604 21.34 -7.05 12.11
CA ASP A 604 20.92 -7.65 13.36
C ASP A 604 19.59 -8.43 13.21
N GLN A 605 18.62 -7.80 12.59
CA GLN A 605 17.30 -8.39 12.34
C GLN A 605 17.35 -9.59 11.40
N LEU A 606 18.17 -9.56 10.33
CA LEU A 606 18.35 -10.68 9.43
C LEU A 606 19.01 -11.88 10.15
N LYS A 607 19.99 -11.62 11.00
CA LYS A 607 20.61 -12.67 11.83
C LYS A 607 19.61 -13.35 12.75
N GLU A 608 18.77 -12.57 13.44
CA GLU A 608 17.70 -13.11 14.30
C GLU A 608 16.71 -13.97 13.47
N ARG A 609 16.30 -13.50 12.29
CA ARG A 609 15.38 -14.24 11.42
C ARG A 609 16.00 -15.52 10.85
N GLU A 610 17.28 -15.50 10.50
CA GLU A 610 18.01 -16.68 10.07
C GLU A 610 18.06 -17.75 11.13
N GLN A 611 18.42 -17.37 12.35
CA GLN A 611 18.44 -18.28 13.52
C GLN A 611 17.08 -18.87 13.85
N ALA A 612 16.01 -18.08 13.66
CA ALA A 612 14.64 -18.48 13.93
C ALA A 612 13.97 -19.16 12.70
N GLY A 613 14.64 -19.29 11.55
CA GLY A 613 14.08 -19.85 10.33
C GLY A 613 12.91 -19.03 9.76
N MET A 614 12.88 -17.72 9.99
CA MET A 614 11.80 -16.82 9.54
C MET A 614 12.09 -16.19 8.17
N PRO A 615 11.08 -15.67 7.46
CA PRO A 615 11.31 -14.93 6.22
C PRO A 615 12.34 -13.79 6.37
N PRO A 616 13.30 -13.65 5.44
CA PRO A 616 13.35 -14.20 4.08
C PRO A 616 13.96 -15.60 3.92
N TYR A 617 14.33 -16.28 4.99
CA TYR A 617 14.99 -17.61 4.97
C TYR A 617 13.98 -18.76 4.89
N SER A 618 12.71 -18.52 5.18
CA SER A 618 11.59 -19.43 4.94
C SER A 618 10.50 -18.76 4.11
N PHE A 619 9.56 -19.57 3.62
CA PHE A 619 8.40 -19.15 2.83
C PHE A 619 7.14 -19.61 3.52
N GLN A 620 6.17 -18.73 3.64
CA GLN A 620 4.98 -18.94 4.43
C GLN A 620 3.70 -18.77 3.62
N ALA A 621 2.68 -19.53 3.98
CA ALA A 621 1.32 -19.31 3.54
C ALA A 621 0.35 -19.51 4.71
N LEU A 622 -0.74 -18.74 4.74
CA LEU A 622 -1.82 -18.89 5.70
C LEU A 622 -3.07 -19.39 4.99
N LEU A 623 -3.64 -20.49 5.47
CA LEU A 623 -5.01 -20.85 5.14
C LEU A 623 -5.92 -20.23 6.20
N ARG A 624 -6.79 -19.33 5.81
CA ARG A 624 -7.79 -18.69 6.68
C ARG A 624 -9.17 -19.25 6.37
N ALA A 625 -9.93 -19.58 7.41
CA ALA A 625 -11.31 -20.02 7.31
C ALA A 625 -12.23 -19.10 8.12
N GLU A 626 -13.42 -18.86 7.58
CA GLU A 626 -14.49 -18.09 8.19
C GLU A 626 -15.74 -18.95 8.26
N ALA A 627 -16.33 -19.07 9.44
CA ALA A 627 -17.47 -19.93 9.68
C ALA A 627 -18.47 -19.25 10.64
N ARG A 628 -19.60 -19.91 10.84
CA ARG A 628 -20.63 -19.45 11.78
C ARG A 628 -20.21 -19.63 13.24
N THR A 629 -19.37 -20.64 13.51
CA THR A 629 -18.83 -20.92 14.85
C THR A 629 -17.31 -21.17 14.76
N GLN A 630 -16.62 -20.99 15.87
CA GLN A 630 -15.17 -21.19 15.93
C GLN A 630 -14.80 -22.65 15.76
N GLU A 631 -15.59 -23.55 16.34
CA GLU A 631 -15.40 -25.00 16.24
C GLU A 631 -15.50 -25.46 14.77
N ALA A 632 -16.46 -24.91 14.02
CA ALA A 632 -16.61 -25.24 12.59
C ALA A 632 -15.43 -24.74 11.74
N ALA A 633 -14.87 -23.54 12.06
CA ALA A 633 -13.70 -23.03 11.38
C ALA A 633 -12.47 -23.90 11.66
N GLN A 634 -12.24 -24.24 12.93
CA GLN A 634 -11.12 -25.08 13.34
C GLN A 634 -11.25 -26.52 12.83
N ALA A 635 -12.43 -27.12 12.92
CA ALA A 635 -12.66 -28.49 12.42
C ALA A 635 -12.39 -28.59 10.89
N PHE A 636 -12.79 -27.58 10.12
CA PHE A 636 -12.46 -27.52 8.70
C PHE A 636 -10.93 -27.45 8.48
N LEU A 637 -10.25 -26.55 9.18
CA LEU A 637 -8.81 -26.38 9.05
C LEU A 637 -8.05 -27.64 9.48
N GLN A 638 -8.50 -28.29 10.55
CA GLN A 638 -7.92 -29.56 11.03
C GLN A 638 -8.10 -30.67 9.98
N ALA A 639 -9.30 -30.85 9.46
CA ALA A 639 -9.59 -31.89 8.46
C ALA A 639 -8.74 -31.70 7.18
N VAL A 640 -8.58 -30.46 6.70
CA VAL A 640 -7.77 -30.21 5.52
C VAL A 640 -6.27 -30.30 5.81
N ALA A 641 -5.82 -30.06 7.04
CA ALA A 641 -4.44 -30.27 7.45
C ALA A 641 -4.10 -31.76 7.50
N GLU A 642 -4.97 -32.59 8.07
CA GLU A 642 -4.81 -34.03 8.12
C GLU A 642 -4.77 -34.65 6.71
N ALA A 643 -5.70 -34.24 5.86
CA ALA A 643 -5.71 -34.66 4.45
C ALA A 643 -4.46 -34.20 3.67
N ALA A 644 -3.91 -33.05 4.03
CA ALA A 644 -2.71 -32.49 3.41
C ALA A 644 -1.46 -33.35 3.67
N LEU A 645 -1.37 -34.04 4.78
CA LEU A 645 -0.21 -34.91 5.13
C LEU A 645 -0.05 -36.08 4.14
N GLN A 646 -1.09 -36.41 3.39
CA GLN A 646 -1.07 -37.45 2.36
C GLN A 646 -0.66 -36.93 0.99
N LEU A 647 -0.47 -35.60 0.83
CA LEU A 647 -0.10 -35.01 -0.45
C LEU A 647 1.42 -35.10 -0.70
N PRO A 648 1.85 -35.29 -1.95
CA PRO A 648 3.25 -35.27 -2.30
C PRO A 648 3.90 -33.93 -1.90
N GLY A 649 5.06 -33.98 -1.23
CA GLY A 649 5.80 -32.79 -0.81
C GLY A 649 5.39 -32.24 0.56
N ALA A 650 4.38 -32.82 1.21
CA ALA A 650 3.98 -32.40 2.58
C ALA A 650 5.11 -32.57 3.59
N GLU A 651 5.96 -33.60 3.40
CA GLU A 651 7.10 -33.92 4.25
C GLU A 651 8.20 -32.81 4.26
N ARG A 652 8.16 -31.90 3.29
CA ARG A 652 9.10 -30.76 3.17
C ARG A 652 8.58 -29.49 3.80
N LEU A 653 7.40 -29.53 4.38
CA LEU A 653 6.69 -28.38 4.91
C LEU A 653 6.27 -28.66 6.37
N THR A 654 6.20 -27.59 7.14
CA THR A 654 5.62 -27.62 8.48
C THR A 654 4.21 -27.06 8.42
N LEU A 655 3.22 -27.87 8.78
CA LEU A 655 1.84 -27.44 8.96
C LEU A 655 1.61 -27.25 10.45
N TYR A 656 1.32 -26.03 10.86
CA TYR A 656 1.05 -25.71 12.26
C TYR A 656 -0.42 -26.01 12.61
N PRO A 657 -0.72 -26.27 13.90
CA PRO A 657 -2.10 -26.47 14.33
C PRO A 657 -2.98 -25.26 14.01
N PRO A 658 -4.28 -25.45 13.70
CA PRO A 658 -5.21 -24.35 13.51
C PRO A 658 -5.38 -23.52 14.80
N VAL A 659 -5.35 -22.21 14.66
CA VAL A 659 -5.54 -21.27 15.77
C VAL A 659 -6.59 -20.20 15.42
N PRO A 660 -7.33 -19.66 16.40
CA PRO A 660 -8.16 -18.47 16.17
C PRO A 660 -7.32 -17.29 15.72
N LEU A 661 -7.91 -16.40 14.92
CA LEU A 661 -7.27 -15.10 14.64
C LEU A 661 -7.28 -14.23 15.92
N THR A 662 -6.35 -13.27 16.02
CA THR A 662 -6.28 -12.29 17.11
C THR A 662 -7.62 -11.56 17.33
N ILE A 663 -8.31 -11.19 16.24
CA ILE A 663 -9.71 -10.78 16.28
C ILE A 663 -10.53 -11.95 15.76
N GLN A 664 -10.95 -12.77 16.66
CA GLN A 664 -11.57 -14.05 16.43
C GLN A 664 -12.91 -13.92 15.68
N LYS A 665 -13.72 -12.93 16.04
CA LYS A 665 -15.07 -12.72 15.48
C LYS A 665 -15.20 -11.33 14.87
N VAL A 666 -15.74 -11.26 13.65
CA VAL A 666 -16.07 -9.99 12.97
C VAL A 666 -17.42 -10.11 12.28
N ALA A 667 -18.34 -9.19 12.54
CA ALA A 667 -19.68 -9.17 11.93
C ALA A 667 -20.40 -10.52 12.03
N GLN A 668 -20.40 -11.13 13.21
CA GLN A 668 -20.99 -12.44 13.51
C GLN A 668 -20.33 -13.63 12.78
N VAL A 669 -19.14 -13.45 12.21
CA VAL A 669 -18.37 -14.49 11.54
C VAL A 669 -17.12 -14.81 12.35
N GLU A 670 -16.97 -16.07 12.75
CA GLU A 670 -15.81 -16.58 13.46
C GLU A 670 -14.68 -16.90 12.47
N ARG A 671 -13.43 -16.67 12.88
CA ARG A 671 -12.26 -16.77 12.02
C ARG A 671 -11.15 -17.58 12.69
N ALA A 672 -10.59 -18.50 11.92
CA ALA A 672 -9.41 -19.28 12.31
C ALA A 672 -8.40 -19.31 11.17
N GLN A 673 -7.15 -19.65 11.47
CA GLN A 673 -6.08 -19.77 10.50
C GLN A 673 -5.15 -20.94 10.81
N LEU A 674 -4.47 -21.41 9.77
CA LEU A 674 -3.43 -22.42 9.81
C LEU A 674 -2.23 -21.90 9.04
N LEU A 675 -1.04 -21.97 9.65
CA LEU A 675 0.22 -21.57 9.03
C LEU A 675 0.87 -22.78 8.36
N ILE A 676 1.37 -22.56 7.15
CA ILE A 676 2.22 -23.51 6.41
C ILE A 676 3.55 -22.82 6.15
N GLU A 677 4.65 -23.50 6.45
CA GLU A 677 5.99 -22.97 6.30
C GLU A 677 6.94 -23.99 5.67
N GLY A 678 7.89 -23.52 4.89
CA GLY A 678 8.94 -24.34 4.28
C GLY A 678 10.14 -23.54 3.81
N VAL A 679 11.28 -24.20 3.70
CA VAL A 679 12.52 -23.56 3.25
C VAL A 679 12.60 -23.39 1.72
N SER A 680 11.68 -24.02 0.97
CA SER A 680 11.63 -23.97 -0.48
C SER A 680 10.33 -23.35 -0.99
N ARG A 681 10.43 -22.20 -1.67
CA ARG A 681 9.30 -21.55 -2.33
C ARG A 681 8.64 -22.47 -3.36
N THR A 682 9.43 -23.20 -4.13
CA THR A 682 8.93 -24.12 -5.16
C THR A 682 8.12 -25.25 -4.52
N ALA A 683 8.65 -25.87 -3.44
CA ALA A 683 7.94 -26.92 -2.70
C ALA A 683 6.60 -26.41 -2.14
N LEU A 684 6.62 -25.24 -1.51
CA LEU A 684 5.38 -24.61 -0.99
C LEU A 684 4.35 -24.37 -2.09
N GLN A 685 4.76 -23.83 -3.24
CA GLN A 685 3.83 -23.56 -4.35
C GLN A 685 3.27 -24.83 -4.99
N GLN A 686 4.10 -25.87 -5.16
CA GLN A 686 3.65 -27.18 -5.66
C GLN A 686 2.62 -27.81 -4.72
N PHE A 687 2.90 -27.80 -3.43
CA PHE A 687 1.99 -28.28 -2.39
C PHE A 687 0.66 -27.52 -2.37
N LEU A 688 0.71 -26.17 -2.36
CA LEU A 688 -0.50 -25.36 -2.37
C LEU A 688 -1.39 -25.62 -3.59
N THR A 689 -0.77 -25.88 -4.74
CA THR A 689 -1.50 -26.24 -5.98
C THR A 689 -2.16 -27.62 -5.85
N ALA A 690 -1.43 -28.62 -5.33
CA ALA A 690 -1.98 -29.96 -5.08
C ALA A 690 -3.05 -29.97 -4.00
N TRP A 691 -3.02 -29.03 -3.06
CA TRP A 691 -3.99 -28.93 -1.97
C TRP A 691 -5.33 -28.33 -2.39
N GLN A 692 -5.39 -27.56 -3.49
CA GLN A 692 -6.62 -26.88 -3.95
C GLN A 692 -7.84 -27.83 -4.12
N PRO A 693 -7.72 -29.01 -4.76
CA PRO A 693 -8.84 -29.96 -4.88
C PRO A 693 -9.33 -30.44 -3.51
N VAL A 694 -8.42 -30.71 -2.57
CA VAL A 694 -8.75 -31.14 -1.20
C VAL A 694 -9.56 -30.08 -0.46
N LEU A 695 -9.13 -28.80 -0.54
CA LEU A 695 -9.84 -27.67 0.07
C LEU A 695 -11.25 -27.51 -0.48
N ARG A 696 -11.43 -27.67 -1.79
CA ARG A 696 -12.74 -27.60 -2.45
C ARG A 696 -13.65 -28.76 -2.01
N SER A 697 -13.13 -29.98 -1.98
CA SER A 697 -13.87 -31.17 -1.52
C SER A 697 -14.28 -31.03 -0.07
N ALA A 698 -13.36 -30.70 0.82
CA ALA A 698 -13.63 -30.51 2.25
C ALA A 698 -14.70 -29.44 2.50
N ARG A 699 -14.71 -28.35 1.70
CA ARG A 699 -15.73 -27.30 1.80
C ARG A 699 -17.14 -27.81 1.59
N THR A 700 -17.35 -28.81 0.75
CA THR A 700 -18.69 -29.41 0.53
C THR A 700 -19.17 -30.19 1.74
N GLN A 701 -18.26 -30.79 2.49
CA GLN A 701 -18.54 -31.54 3.73
C GLN A 701 -18.74 -30.60 4.93
N HIS A 702 -17.99 -29.49 5.00
CA HIS A 702 -18.04 -28.48 6.06
C HIS A 702 -18.93 -27.29 5.69
N ARG A 703 -20.25 -27.49 5.60
CA ARG A 703 -21.22 -26.48 5.12
C ARG A 703 -21.30 -25.22 6.02
N ALA A 704 -20.91 -25.30 7.28
CA ALA A 704 -20.86 -24.16 8.21
C ALA A 704 -19.74 -23.17 7.90
N VAL A 705 -18.72 -23.57 7.14
CA VAL A 705 -17.67 -22.68 6.64
C VAL A 705 -18.24 -21.80 5.53
N LEU A 706 -18.21 -20.49 5.71
CA LEU A 706 -18.74 -19.51 4.77
C LEU A 706 -17.77 -19.26 3.62
N ARG A 707 -16.49 -19.06 3.97
CA ARG A 707 -15.41 -18.85 3.00
C ARG A 707 -14.05 -19.27 3.57
N TRP A 708 -13.13 -19.53 2.65
CA TRP A 708 -11.73 -19.74 2.99
C TRP A 708 -10.84 -19.02 1.97
N ALA A 709 -9.59 -18.76 2.35
CA ALA A 709 -8.63 -18.11 1.47
C ALA A 709 -7.19 -18.51 1.84
N ILE A 710 -6.36 -18.70 0.83
CA ILE A 710 -4.92 -18.82 0.99
C ILE A 710 -4.31 -17.42 0.85
N ASP A 711 -3.42 -17.08 1.77
CA ASP A 711 -2.61 -15.86 1.78
C ASP A 711 -1.13 -16.26 1.70
N VAL A 712 -0.56 -16.18 0.50
CA VAL A 712 0.85 -16.50 0.27
C VAL A 712 1.71 -15.30 0.61
N ASP A 713 2.83 -15.51 1.31
CA ASP A 713 3.71 -14.48 1.85
C ASP A 713 2.91 -13.45 2.71
N PRO A 714 2.28 -13.90 3.80
CA PRO A 714 1.44 -13.04 4.64
C PRO A 714 2.28 -11.96 5.34
N LEU A 715 1.68 -10.77 5.50
CA LEU A 715 2.33 -9.68 6.27
C LEU A 715 2.12 -9.82 7.79
N VAL A 716 1.10 -10.55 8.20
CA VAL A 716 0.72 -10.74 9.61
C VAL A 716 0.27 -12.19 9.78
N ILE A 717 0.82 -12.84 10.78
CA ILE A 717 0.53 -14.22 11.16
C ILE A 717 -0.40 -14.24 12.36
#